data_876895e840b2f550513b8ddb45895d51
#
_entry.id   876895e840b2f550513b8ddb45895d51
#
_cell.length_a   1.000
_cell.length_b   1.000
_cell.length_c   1.000
_cell.angle_alpha   90.00
_cell.angle_beta   90.00
_cell.angle_gamma   90.00
#
_symmetry.space_group_name_H-M   'P 1'
#
loop_
_entity.id
_entity.type
_entity.pdbx_description
1 polymer ?
#
loop_
_entity_poly.entity_id
_entity_poly.type
_entity_poly.pdbx_seq_one_letter_code
_entity_poly.pdbx_strand_id
1 'polypeptide(L)'
;MKKIKTILNNNKGWLITTASLIAVFTAIDITTLCVPFITNTLNTVFGDDRLVLKSGDPNRYQYYKTDDNIKSKSDALKYANEVNERIGEEGFVLLKNDNSLPLKKNAKVSVFGLNQNNMVYSGSGSSSKSNANGIDLFKSLDNAKISYNKTLKEYYNKLKSKYGRPASPTFGDIIDGFPTGEAPLSAFNSNNPSSMSGEYLDAALVVISRIGGEGYDLPRTMKNIDGADSNAHYLELDNNEKDLLKNLTSSSSPFDNVIVLINSGTSMELGFIEDGTYGNKLKGAIWIGDPGGNGLNALGKILTGEVTPSGHLTDTYVRDFFTIPSLKNFGNNARDKGNNYTVDGASTDYYFVDYQEGIYVGYKYYETRGYTEKLKGNASWYNENVVYPFGYGLSYADFSYSLKEITLDNETISSKLYESDLDKKINLKLEVTNISSTYFGKEVVQLYSSAPYIDGQIEKSHVNLLDFAKTKELAPGEKTIVSLTTTLRKMASYDYNDANKNNHKGYELDLGKYSLSIAKNAHDAWNNPIFEQDFSLANTLNIDIDEVTGNKVENKFDDVSSHIKTYLSRNDWEGTFPQTPTEENCEVSNDLIESFSVESYIGKGATLDKGKPWYVSKARRQQYVELTDEEAKIKLYDLIGKSYDDKKWDELLDQLTVKQMTQLIGTGNFNTGAISNISKPKTTDPDGPSGFTNFMTMIDQTATVYDTCFYACESLIGATFNKELAYKVGNAIGNEGLIGNERGDKRTYSGWYAPAVNIHRTPFSGRNWEYYSEDGVFNGIMASETVKAAKNKGIYTYIKHFALNDQETNRDSKGLVTWCNEQAMREIYFVPFEYTVKIGGTTAIMSSFNRIGSVWAGGNYNLLTGVLRKEWGFRGMVITDYNTHPEYMNPDQMVRAGGSLNLIQDMQPASSGATYNVTHRSALRNATHDILYTVANSCAMNGYGEGIKYVYAPSYWKMAIYSLNAVALVSMIIWGFFSIKKSFNSDEKWYNLQKISTCLLTVLKVVVYYY
;
A
#
# COMPACT_ATOMS: atom_id res chain seq x y z
N MET A 1 -47.08 -55.97 0.29
CA MET A 1 -46.21 -55.70 -0.86
C MET A 1 -46.94 -55.35 -2.16
N LYS A 2 -47.92 -56.16 -2.62
CA LYS A 2 -48.66 -55.86 -3.89
C LYS A 2 -49.33 -54.47 -3.88
N LYS A 3 -50.07 -54.08 -2.81
CA LYS A 3 -50.73 -52.78 -2.68
C LYS A 3 -49.73 -51.59 -2.71
N ILE A 4 -48.57 -51.71 -2.08
CA ILE A 4 -47.51 -50.67 -2.06
C ILE A 4 -46.94 -50.50 -3.50
N LYS A 5 -46.72 -51.59 -4.22
CA LYS A 5 -46.25 -51.59 -5.60
C LYS A 5 -47.22 -50.93 -6.57
N THR A 6 -48.53 -51.08 -6.30
CA THR A 6 -49.60 -50.44 -7.07
C THR A 6 -49.66 -48.93 -6.81
N ILE A 7 -49.55 -48.48 -5.56
CA ILE A 7 -49.52 -47.07 -5.15
C ILE A 7 -48.31 -46.37 -5.80
N LEU A 8 -47.13 -47.01 -5.69
CA LEU A 8 -45.89 -46.47 -6.25
C LEU A 8 -46.00 -46.37 -7.82
N ASN A 9 -46.56 -47.36 -8.47
CA ASN A 9 -46.73 -47.32 -9.93
C ASN A 9 -47.74 -46.30 -10.37
N ASN A 10 -48.82 -46.07 -9.65
CA ASN A 10 -49.85 -45.08 -9.99
C ASN A 10 -49.39 -43.63 -9.75
N ASN A 11 -48.30 -43.43 -8.94
CA ASN A 11 -47.76 -42.13 -8.61
C ASN A 11 -46.33 -41.93 -9.14
N LYS A 12 -45.91 -42.70 -10.16
CA LYS A 12 -44.55 -42.57 -10.72
C LYS A 12 -44.18 -41.13 -11.12
N GLY A 13 -45.11 -40.39 -11.73
CA GLY A 13 -44.87 -38.98 -12.12
C GLY A 13 -44.52 -38.13 -10.90
N TRP A 14 -45.31 -38.24 -9.83
CA TRP A 14 -45.01 -37.51 -8.57
C TRP A 14 -43.63 -37.89 -8.01
N LEU A 15 -43.34 -39.23 -7.93
CA LEU A 15 -42.09 -39.74 -7.38
C LEU A 15 -40.87 -39.22 -8.19
N ILE A 16 -40.93 -39.28 -9.52
CA ILE A 16 -39.84 -38.82 -10.37
C ILE A 16 -39.66 -37.32 -10.22
N THR A 17 -40.73 -36.52 -10.30
CA THR A 17 -40.63 -35.05 -10.16
C THR A 17 -40.13 -34.64 -8.77
N THR A 18 -40.62 -35.29 -7.70
CA THR A 18 -40.13 -35.01 -6.33
C THR A 18 -38.63 -35.34 -6.16
N ALA A 19 -38.21 -36.51 -6.66
CA ALA A 19 -36.81 -36.92 -6.64
C ALA A 19 -35.91 -35.93 -7.45
N SER A 20 -36.39 -35.52 -8.61
CA SER A 20 -35.68 -34.52 -9.42
C SER A 20 -35.59 -33.15 -8.74
N LEU A 21 -36.66 -32.66 -8.13
CA LEU A 21 -36.67 -31.42 -7.37
C LEU A 21 -35.72 -31.48 -6.14
N ILE A 22 -35.77 -32.56 -5.38
CA ILE A 22 -34.85 -32.79 -4.25
C ILE A 22 -33.39 -32.74 -4.76
N ALA A 23 -33.08 -33.41 -5.87
CA ALA A 23 -31.74 -33.41 -6.45
C ALA A 23 -31.29 -32.01 -6.85
N VAL A 24 -32.19 -31.23 -7.49
CA VAL A 24 -31.90 -29.85 -7.89
C VAL A 24 -31.67 -28.94 -6.64
N PHE A 25 -32.57 -28.98 -5.66
CA PHE A 25 -32.42 -28.17 -4.43
C PHE A 25 -31.16 -28.57 -3.65
N THR A 26 -30.87 -29.88 -3.53
CA THR A 26 -29.64 -30.35 -2.89
C THR A 26 -28.41 -29.87 -3.65
N ALA A 27 -28.42 -29.87 -4.98
CA ALA A 27 -27.31 -29.36 -5.78
C ALA A 27 -27.11 -27.82 -5.56
N ILE A 28 -28.22 -27.06 -5.51
CA ILE A 28 -28.20 -25.62 -5.21
C ILE A 28 -27.62 -25.41 -3.80
N ASP A 29 -28.10 -26.14 -2.79
CA ASP A 29 -27.64 -26.00 -1.41
C ASP A 29 -26.14 -26.34 -1.27
N ILE A 30 -25.70 -27.45 -1.88
CA ILE A 30 -24.27 -27.80 -1.87
C ILE A 30 -23.46 -26.70 -2.54
N THR A 31 -23.89 -26.20 -3.69
CA THR A 31 -23.17 -25.16 -4.41
C THR A 31 -23.11 -23.84 -3.65
N THR A 32 -24.23 -23.39 -3.08
CA THR A 32 -24.33 -22.05 -2.44
C THR A 32 -23.91 -22.04 -0.97
N LEU A 33 -24.08 -23.15 -0.24
CA LEU A 33 -23.86 -23.21 1.22
C LEU A 33 -22.61 -23.99 1.63
N CYS A 34 -22.10 -24.89 0.74
CA CYS A 34 -21.00 -25.80 1.08
C CYS A 34 -19.76 -25.59 0.20
N VAL A 35 -19.82 -24.84 -0.90
CA VAL A 35 -18.64 -24.48 -1.70
C VAL A 35 -18.08 -23.15 -1.19
N PRO A 36 -16.95 -23.13 -0.49
CA PRO A 36 -16.45 -21.92 0.21
C PRO A 36 -16.33 -20.70 -0.68
N PHE A 37 -15.81 -20.86 -1.89
CA PHE A 37 -15.70 -19.77 -2.86
C PHE A 37 -17.05 -19.11 -3.15
N ILE A 38 -18.07 -19.91 -3.45
CA ILE A 38 -19.40 -19.39 -3.80
C ILE A 38 -20.10 -18.82 -2.57
N THR A 39 -20.03 -19.50 -1.43
CA THR A 39 -20.62 -19.02 -0.17
C THR A 39 -20.02 -17.68 0.24
N ASN A 40 -18.70 -17.53 0.15
CA ASN A 40 -18.03 -16.28 0.50
C ASN A 40 -18.33 -15.16 -0.50
N THR A 41 -18.41 -15.46 -1.79
CA THR A 41 -18.87 -14.48 -2.79
C THR A 41 -20.29 -14.01 -2.50
N LEU A 42 -21.21 -14.93 -2.19
CA LEU A 42 -22.59 -14.58 -1.84
C LEU A 42 -22.66 -13.79 -0.51
N ASN A 43 -21.81 -14.12 0.47
CA ASN A 43 -21.70 -13.37 1.73
C ASN A 43 -21.20 -11.93 1.45
N THR A 44 -20.28 -11.75 0.52
CA THR A 44 -19.76 -10.42 0.15
C THR A 44 -20.85 -9.58 -0.52
N VAL A 45 -21.62 -10.19 -1.44
CA VAL A 45 -22.66 -9.48 -2.21
C VAL A 45 -23.92 -9.23 -1.39
N PHE A 46 -24.43 -10.25 -0.69
CA PHE A 46 -25.75 -10.22 -0.01
C PHE A 46 -25.66 -10.09 1.51
N GLY A 47 -24.46 -9.97 2.06
CA GLY A 47 -24.20 -9.88 3.50
C GLY A 47 -23.91 -11.21 4.16
N ASP A 48 -23.01 -11.17 5.15
CA ASP A 48 -22.56 -12.33 5.93
C ASP A 48 -23.53 -12.67 7.09
N ASP A 49 -23.25 -13.76 7.79
CA ASP A 49 -24.00 -14.15 8.96
C ASP A 49 -24.04 -13.04 10.02
N ARG A 50 -25.22 -12.81 10.56
CA ARG A 50 -25.48 -11.68 11.45
C ARG A 50 -25.07 -11.98 12.89
N LEU A 51 -24.30 -11.09 13.49
CA LEU A 51 -23.97 -11.16 14.90
C LEU A 51 -25.18 -10.70 15.73
N VAL A 52 -25.70 -11.57 16.57
CA VAL A 52 -26.87 -11.28 17.41
C VAL A 52 -26.50 -11.39 18.88
N LEU A 53 -26.71 -10.31 19.64
CA LEU A 53 -26.53 -10.31 21.08
C LEU A 53 -27.62 -11.16 21.75
N LYS A 54 -27.20 -12.17 22.52
CA LYS A 54 -28.12 -13.02 23.31
C LYS A 54 -28.24 -12.56 24.76
N SER A 55 -27.15 -12.07 25.35
CA SER A 55 -27.15 -11.62 26.75
C SER A 55 -26.02 -10.60 27.01
N GLY A 56 -26.20 -9.81 28.07
CA GLY A 56 -25.23 -8.82 28.54
C GLY A 56 -25.43 -7.44 27.93
N ASP A 57 -24.66 -6.47 28.41
CA ASP A 57 -24.60 -5.10 27.86
C ASP A 57 -23.21 -4.83 27.26
N PRO A 58 -23.10 -4.83 25.92
CA PRO A 58 -21.83 -4.63 25.24
C PRO A 58 -21.25 -3.21 25.43
N ASN A 59 -22.08 -2.23 25.82
CA ASN A 59 -21.61 -0.87 26.06
C ASN A 59 -20.64 -0.76 27.24
N ARG A 60 -20.62 -1.77 28.12
CA ARG A 60 -19.69 -1.84 29.26
C ARG A 60 -18.23 -2.08 28.81
N TYR A 61 -18.04 -2.57 27.59
CA TYR A 61 -16.74 -3.02 27.07
C TYR A 61 -16.37 -2.26 25.79
N GLN A 62 -16.11 -0.96 25.96
CA GLN A 62 -15.67 -0.07 24.87
C GLN A 62 -14.19 0.30 25.10
N TYR A 63 -13.29 -0.51 24.55
CA TYR A 63 -11.83 -0.35 24.70
C TYR A 63 -11.27 0.80 23.87
N TYR A 64 -11.89 1.03 22.70
CA TYR A 64 -11.52 2.09 21.77
C TYR A 64 -12.75 2.96 21.46
N LYS A 65 -12.54 4.28 21.30
CA LYS A 65 -13.62 5.24 21.09
C LYS A 65 -13.24 6.26 20.02
N THR A 66 -14.25 6.76 19.33
CA THR A 66 -14.12 7.93 18.46
C THR A 66 -13.74 9.16 19.28
N ASP A 67 -13.26 10.21 18.60
CA ASP A 67 -13.05 11.51 19.22
C ASP A 67 -14.39 12.07 19.74
N ASP A 68 -14.33 12.93 20.77
CA ASP A 68 -15.51 13.44 21.46
C ASP A 68 -16.48 14.23 20.56
N ASN A 69 -15.98 14.85 19.51
CA ASN A 69 -16.74 15.60 18.52
C ASN A 69 -17.31 14.73 17.39
N ILE A 70 -16.95 13.42 17.32
CA ILE A 70 -17.39 12.49 16.26
C ILE A 70 -18.39 11.50 16.85
N LYS A 71 -19.68 11.74 16.57
CA LYS A 71 -20.80 10.95 17.09
C LYS A 71 -21.53 10.14 16.02
N SER A 72 -21.32 10.48 14.75
CA SER A 72 -21.99 9.88 13.61
C SER A 72 -21.03 9.67 12.45
N LYS A 73 -21.47 8.86 11.49
CA LYS A 73 -20.78 8.67 10.22
C LYS A 73 -20.59 10.00 9.46
N SER A 74 -21.59 10.86 9.50
CA SER A 74 -21.51 12.20 8.89
C SER A 74 -20.41 13.05 9.52
N ASP A 75 -20.24 12.99 10.85
CA ASP A 75 -19.19 13.73 11.54
C ASP A 75 -17.81 13.17 11.17
N ALA A 76 -17.68 11.84 11.13
CA ALA A 76 -16.43 11.19 10.75
C ALA A 76 -16.03 11.54 9.30
N LEU A 77 -16.98 11.45 8.36
CA LEU A 77 -16.74 11.80 6.96
C LEU A 77 -16.43 13.29 6.77
N LYS A 78 -17.10 14.16 7.52
CA LYS A 78 -16.79 15.60 7.49
C LYS A 78 -15.37 15.87 7.95
N TYR A 79 -14.96 15.33 9.10
CA TYR A 79 -13.61 15.48 9.61
C TYR A 79 -12.55 14.91 8.64
N ALA A 80 -12.81 13.73 8.09
CA ALA A 80 -11.91 13.09 7.13
C ALA A 80 -11.75 13.92 5.84
N ASN A 81 -12.85 14.52 5.34
CA ASN A 81 -12.80 15.41 4.19
C ASN A 81 -12.04 16.71 4.49
N GLU A 82 -12.16 17.28 5.69
CA GLU A 82 -11.38 18.45 6.13
C GLU A 82 -9.87 18.11 6.17
N VAL A 83 -9.52 16.93 6.65
CA VAL A 83 -8.12 16.42 6.62
C VAL A 83 -7.64 16.28 5.18
N ASN A 84 -8.45 15.68 4.29
CA ASN A 84 -8.07 15.47 2.89
C ASN A 84 -7.91 16.78 2.11
N GLU A 85 -8.74 17.77 2.35
CA GLU A 85 -8.58 19.11 1.75
C GLU A 85 -7.27 19.76 2.21
N ARG A 86 -6.94 19.60 3.51
CA ARG A 86 -5.68 20.09 4.08
C ARG A 86 -4.45 19.41 3.44
N ILE A 87 -4.55 18.14 3.05
CA ILE A 87 -3.48 17.48 2.30
C ILE A 87 -3.24 18.21 0.98
N GLY A 88 -4.28 18.58 0.25
CA GLY A 88 -4.13 19.39 -0.96
C GLY A 88 -3.52 20.77 -0.68
N GLU A 89 -3.97 21.48 0.37
CA GLU A 89 -3.48 22.79 0.76
C GLU A 89 -1.98 22.80 1.09
N GLU A 90 -1.47 21.74 1.71
CA GLU A 90 -0.10 21.62 2.17
C GLU A 90 0.81 20.77 1.28
N GLY A 91 0.23 19.98 0.36
CA GLY A 91 0.97 19.03 -0.48
C GLY A 91 1.08 19.43 -1.95
N PHE A 92 0.23 20.32 -2.47
CA PHE A 92 0.45 20.82 -3.83
C PHE A 92 1.76 21.62 -3.89
N VAL A 93 2.61 21.26 -4.85
CA VAL A 93 3.97 21.80 -4.94
C VAL A 93 4.03 22.89 -6.02
N LEU A 94 4.39 24.09 -5.63
CA LEU A 94 4.69 25.17 -6.56
C LEU A 94 6.10 24.92 -7.15
N LEU A 95 6.16 24.57 -8.45
CA LEU A 95 7.41 24.25 -9.14
C LEU A 95 8.07 25.47 -9.76
N LYS A 96 7.24 26.38 -10.33
CA LYS A 96 7.70 27.59 -10.99
C LYS A 96 6.73 28.73 -10.72
N ASN A 97 7.25 29.94 -10.48
CA ASN A 97 6.45 31.16 -10.34
C ASN A 97 7.24 32.43 -10.77
N ASP A 98 7.15 32.76 -12.04
CA ASP A 98 7.71 34.01 -12.59
C ASP A 98 6.72 35.18 -12.44
N ASN A 99 6.31 35.45 -11.19
CA ASN A 99 5.29 36.45 -10.83
C ASN A 99 3.91 36.20 -11.50
N SER A 100 3.56 34.95 -11.74
CA SER A 100 2.31 34.52 -12.34
C SER A 100 1.23 34.20 -11.30
N LEU A 101 1.65 33.87 -10.09
CA LEU A 101 0.81 33.47 -8.97
C LEU A 101 1.17 34.31 -7.71
N PRO A 102 0.18 34.57 -6.83
CA PRO A 102 -1.24 34.28 -7.02
C PRO A 102 -1.90 35.13 -8.10
N LEU A 103 -3.02 34.60 -8.65
CA LEU A 103 -3.83 35.32 -9.62
C LEU A 103 -4.47 36.58 -8.99
N LYS A 104 -4.75 37.58 -9.79
CA LYS A 104 -5.49 38.76 -9.31
C LYS A 104 -6.91 38.38 -8.86
N LYS A 105 -7.48 39.15 -7.97
CA LYS A 105 -8.85 38.98 -7.49
C LYS A 105 -9.85 38.95 -8.67
N ASN A 106 -10.80 37.97 -8.63
CA ASN A 106 -11.80 37.76 -9.69
C ASN A 106 -11.17 37.50 -11.07
N ALA A 107 -10.08 36.77 -11.11
CA ALA A 107 -9.40 36.40 -12.37
C ALA A 107 -10.35 35.68 -13.34
N LYS A 108 -10.14 35.93 -14.64
CA LYS A 108 -10.83 35.26 -15.74
C LYS A 108 -9.82 34.38 -16.48
N VAL A 109 -9.99 33.06 -16.37
CA VAL A 109 -9.02 32.08 -16.89
C VAL A 109 -9.62 31.20 -18.00
N SER A 110 -8.78 30.77 -18.92
CA SER A 110 -9.10 29.70 -19.86
C SER A 110 -8.39 28.41 -19.42
N VAL A 111 -9.14 27.30 -19.33
CA VAL A 111 -8.57 26.00 -18.98
C VAL A 111 -8.40 25.18 -20.25
N PHE A 112 -7.20 24.68 -20.46
CA PHE A 112 -6.78 23.88 -21.61
C PHE A 112 -6.32 22.49 -21.14
N GLY A 113 -6.20 21.57 -22.11
CA GLY A 113 -5.88 20.18 -21.87
C GLY A 113 -7.15 19.34 -21.68
N LEU A 114 -7.30 18.29 -22.46
CA LEU A 114 -8.52 17.46 -22.48
C LEU A 114 -8.76 16.81 -21.10
N ASN A 115 -7.68 16.57 -20.36
CA ASN A 115 -7.73 15.99 -19.02
C ASN A 115 -8.37 16.90 -17.96
N GLN A 116 -8.64 18.19 -18.24
CA GLN A 116 -9.44 19.06 -17.35
C GLN A 116 -10.81 18.44 -16.97
N ASN A 117 -11.36 17.59 -17.86
CA ASN A 117 -12.61 16.86 -17.67
C ASN A 117 -12.41 15.36 -17.38
N ASN A 118 -11.17 14.94 -17.16
CA ASN A 118 -10.80 13.55 -16.91
C ASN A 118 -9.55 13.43 -16.01
N MET A 119 -9.54 14.24 -14.93
CA MET A 119 -8.42 14.26 -13.99
C MET A 119 -8.24 12.91 -13.29
N VAL A 120 -7.04 12.66 -12.84
CA VAL A 120 -6.67 11.53 -11.99
C VAL A 120 -6.86 11.95 -10.54
N TYR A 121 -7.62 11.19 -9.77
CA TYR A 121 -7.87 11.41 -8.33
C TYR A 121 -7.21 10.38 -7.45
N SER A 122 -6.93 9.20 -8.01
CA SER A 122 -6.04 8.14 -7.51
C SER A 122 -5.60 7.31 -8.70
N GLY A 123 -4.58 6.48 -8.53
CA GLY A 123 -4.28 5.43 -9.49
C GLY A 123 -5.40 4.39 -9.59
N SER A 124 -5.22 3.39 -10.45
CA SER A 124 -6.15 2.26 -10.58
C SER A 124 -5.66 1.03 -9.79
N GLY A 125 -6.56 0.09 -9.53
CA GLY A 125 -6.26 -1.14 -8.80
C GLY A 125 -7.12 -1.34 -7.56
N SER A 126 -6.71 -2.26 -6.69
CA SER A 126 -7.43 -2.65 -5.47
C SER A 126 -7.61 -1.51 -4.46
N SER A 127 -6.67 -0.57 -4.46
CA SER A 127 -6.62 0.58 -3.54
C SER A 127 -7.40 1.80 -4.03
N SER A 128 -7.95 1.78 -5.25
CA SER A 128 -8.62 2.93 -5.85
C SER A 128 -10.03 3.15 -5.31
N LYS A 129 -10.51 4.41 -5.39
CA LYS A 129 -11.90 4.80 -5.11
C LYS A 129 -12.49 5.63 -6.25
N SER A 130 -13.82 5.76 -6.26
CA SER A 130 -14.55 6.58 -7.23
C SER A 130 -14.76 8.00 -6.70
N ASN A 131 -14.61 9.00 -7.57
CA ASN A 131 -14.84 10.41 -7.27
C ASN A 131 -16.26 10.90 -7.60
N ALA A 132 -17.26 10.03 -7.60
CA ALA A 132 -18.62 10.35 -8.03
C ALA A 132 -19.24 11.59 -7.37
N ASN A 133 -18.84 11.93 -6.14
CA ASN A 133 -19.31 13.08 -5.37
C ASN A 133 -18.20 14.06 -4.98
N GLY A 134 -17.03 14.00 -5.64
CA GLY A 134 -15.87 14.81 -5.31
C GLY A 134 -15.91 16.24 -5.84
N ILE A 135 -14.87 16.99 -5.50
CA ILE A 135 -14.60 18.33 -6.04
C ILE A 135 -13.83 18.17 -7.35
N ASP A 136 -14.41 18.61 -8.48
CA ASP A 136 -13.70 18.72 -9.75
C ASP A 136 -12.96 20.06 -9.86
N LEU A 137 -12.13 20.20 -10.90
CA LEU A 137 -11.37 21.42 -11.16
C LEU A 137 -12.25 22.67 -11.22
N PHE A 138 -13.37 22.59 -11.92
CA PHE A 138 -14.25 23.74 -12.13
C PHE A 138 -14.99 24.14 -10.87
N LYS A 139 -15.35 23.17 -10.05
CA LYS A 139 -15.94 23.45 -8.74
C LYS A 139 -14.91 24.08 -7.78
N SER A 140 -13.64 23.67 -7.85
CA SER A 140 -12.55 24.32 -7.12
C SER A 140 -12.40 25.80 -7.55
N LEU A 141 -12.43 26.08 -8.86
CA LEU A 141 -12.37 27.45 -9.39
C LEU A 141 -13.60 28.28 -8.96
N ASP A 142 -14.81 27.70 -9.04
CA ASP A 142 -16.06 28.37 -8.59
C ASP A 142 -16.00 28.70 -7.09
N ASN A 143 -15.55 27.77 -6.25
CA ASN A 143 -15.39 27.97 -4.80
C ASN A 143 -14.42 29.12 -4.49
N ALA A 144 -13.34 29.26 -5.26
CA ALA A 144 -12.32 30.32 -5.17
C ALA A 144 -12.73 31.60 -5.89
N LYS A 145 -13.93 31.67 -6.50
CA LYS A 145 -14.44 32.83 -7.26
C LYS A 145 -13.58 33.22 -8.48
N ILE A 146 -12.93 32.23 -9.08
CA ILE A 146 -12.22 32.38 -10.35
C ILE A 146 -13.20 32.10 -11.49
N SER A 147 -13.39 33.07 -12.38
CA SER A 147 -14.25 32.90 -13.55
C SER A 147 -13.51 32.13 -14.64
N TYR A 148 -14.15 31.14 -15.24
CA TYR A 148 -13.53 30.37 -16.32
C TYR A 148 -14.37 30.33 -17.60
N ASN A 149 -13.75 30.05 -18.72
CA ASN A 149 -14.37 29.99 -20.04
C ASN A 149 -15.25 28.73 -20.19
N LYS A 150 -16.56 28.89 -19.96
CA LYS A 150 -17.53 27.78 -20.04
C LYS A 150 -17.69 27.24 -21.46
N THR A 151 -17.57 28.10 -22.48
CA THR A 151 -17.65 27.68 -23.88
C THR A 151 -16.49 26.76 -24.25
N LEU A 152 -15.29 27.08 -23.80
CA LEU A 152 -14.10 26.24 -24.01
C LEU A 152 -14.23 24.92 -23.26
N LYS A 153 -14.71 24.93 -22.01
CA LYS A 153 -14.99 23.71 -21.22
C LYS A 153 -15.91 22.75 -21.99
N GLU A 154 -17.05 23.29 -22.48
CA GLU A 154 -18.02 22.48 -23.25
C GLU A 154 -17.46 21.99 -24.57
N TYR A 155 -16.56 22.74 -25.18
CA TYR A 155 -15.87 22.29 -26.40
C TYR A 155 -14.98 21.08 -26.10
N TYR A 156 -14.18 21.13 -25.05
CA TYR A 156 -13.37 19.99 -24.60
C TYR A 156 -14.22 18.78 -24.20
N ASN A 157 -15.38 18.98 -23.58
CA ASN A 157 -16.32 17.88 -23.27
C ASN A 157 -16.74 17.11 -24.53
N LYS A 158 -16.94 17.81 -25.66
CA LYS A 158 -17.29 17.15 -26.94
C LYS A 158 -16.09 16.40 -27.52
N LEU A 159 -14.88 16.89 -27.36
CA LEU A 159 -13.68 16.22 -27.84
C LEU A 159 -13.34 14.95 -27.03
N LYS A 160 -13.73 14.89 -25.76
CA LYS A 160 -13.42 13.77 -24.86
C LYS A 160 -13.85 12.42 -25.42
N SER A 161 -14.99 12.34 -26.11
CA SER A 161 -15.48 11.07 -26.66
C SER A 161 -14.61 10.49 -27.78
N LYS A 162 -13.79 11.34 -28.42
CA LYS A 162 -12.93 10.93 -29.55
C LYS A 162 -11.45 10.82 -29.17
N TYR A 163 -10.97 11.70 -28.30
CA TYR A 163 -9.55 11.85 -28.00
C TYR A 163 -9.20 11.60 -26.51
N GLY A 164 -10.22 11.46 -25.64
CA GLY A 164 -9.99 11.24 -24.22
C GLY A 164 -9.35 9.89 -23.94
N ARG A 165 -8.44 9.84 -22.98
CA ARG A 165 -7.91 8.56 -22.49
C ARG A 165 -8.98 7.73 -21.80
N PRO A 166 -8.86 6.39 -21.76
CA PRO A 166 -9.63 5.55 -20.85
C PRO A 166 -9.48 5.98 -19.39
N ALA A 167 -10.45 5.63 -18.55
CA ALA A 167 -10.41 5.97 -17.13
C ALA A 167 -9.21 5.32 -16.41
N SER A 168 -8.91 4.08 -16.80
CA SER A 168 -7.75 3.32 -16.35
C SER A 168 -7.30 2.36 -17.43
N PRO A 169 -6.02 1.95 -17.44
CA PRO A 169 -5.57 0.79 -18.20
C PRO A 169 -6.24 -0.51 -17.72
N THR A 170 -6.20 -1.53 -18.56
CA THR A 170 -6.48 -2.92 -18.18
C THR A 170 -5.21 -3.60 -17.71
N PHE A 171 -5.33 -4.56 -16.78
CA PHE A 171 -4.19 -5.33 -16.29
C PHE A 171 -3.33 -5.88 -17.44
N GLY A 172 -2.04 -5.58 -17.42
CA GLY A 172 -1.04 -6.16 -18.33
C GLY A 172 -0.92 -5.56 -19.72
N ASP A 173 -1.80 -4.68 -20.15
CA ASP A 173 -1.97 -4.34 -21.59
C ASP A 173 -1.38 -3.01 -22.07
N ILE A 174 -0.48 -2.37 -21.30
CA ILE A 174 -0.01 -1.03 -21.66
C ILE A 174 1.47 -0.92 -22.04
N ILE A 175 2.17 -2.04 -22.23
CA ILE A 175 3.63 -2.07 -22.45
C ILE A 175 4.08 -1.19 -23.65
N ASP A 176 3.29 -1.15 -24.72
CA ASP A 176 3.62 -0.42 -25.97
C ASP A 176 2.92 0.94 -26.07
N GLY A 177 2.35 1.44 -24.99
CA GLY A 177 1.75 2.74 -24.92
C GLY A 177 0.36 2.75 -24.30
N PHE A 178 0.02 3.91 -23.74
CA PHE A 178 -1.30 4.22 -23.22
C PHE A 178 -1.65 5.66 -23.58
N PRO A 179 -2.86 5.95 -24.10
CA PRO A 179 -3.20 7.30 -24.54
C PRO A 179 -3.12 8.32 -23.40
N THR A 180 -2.44 9.43 -23.62
CA THR A 180 -2.38 10.56 -22.68
C THR A 180 -3.69 11.33 -22.65
N GLY A 181 -4.42 11.31 -23.77
CA GLY A 181 -5.75 11.89 -23.92
C GLY A 181 -5.73 13.39 -24.23
N GLU A 182 -4.86 13.86 -25.12
CA GLU A 182 -4.91 15.22 -25.62
C GLU A 182 -5.36 15.27 -27.10
N ALA A 183 -6.10 16.32 -27.47
CA ALA A 183 -6.63 16.50 -28.79
C ALA A 183 -5.62 17.22 -29.70
N PRO A 184 -5.46 16.80 -30.99
CA PRO A 184 -4.61 17.49 -31.93
C PRO A 184 -5.12 18.88 -32.24
N LEU A 185 -4.24 19.82 -32.60
CA LEU A 185 -4.64 21.19 -32.98
C LEU A 185 -5.70 21.21 -34.09
N SER A 186 -5.68 20.25 -35.01
CA SER A 186 -6.69 20.10 -36.08
C SER A 186 -8.12 19.89 -35.58
N ALA A 187 -8.30 19.52 -34.32
CA ALA A 187 -9.62 19.41 -33.69
C ALA A 187 -10.21 20.78 -33.29
N PHE A 188 -9.42 21.84 -33.30
CA PHE A 188 -9.83 23.16 -32.89
C PHE A 188 -10.04 24.11 -34.11
N ASN A 189 -10.89 25.12 -33.91
CA ASN A 189 -11.13 26.13 -34.94
C ASN A 189 -9.83 26.80 -35.39
N SER A 190 -9.62 26.84 -36.69
CA SER A 190 -8.40 27.40 -37.29
C SER A 190 -7.10 26.77 -36.81
N ASN A 191 -7.12 25.54 -36.29
CA ASN A 191 -6.00 24.88 -35.65
C ASN A 191 -5.37 25.70 -34.51
N ASN A 192 -6.18 26.52 -33.86
CA ASN A 192 -5.71 27.48 -32.86
C ASN A 192 -6.60 27.47 -31.59
N PRO A 193 -6.32 26.61 -30.60
CA PRO A 193 -7.04 26.59 -29.33
C PRO A 193 -7.03 27.94 -28.62
N SER A 194 -5.92 28.72 -28.66
CA SER A 194 -5.82 29.99 -27.97
C SER A 194 -6.81 31.05 -28.48
N SER A 195 -7.26 30.96 -29.75
CA SER A 195 -8.30 31.85 -30.31
C SER A 195 -9.69 31.66 -29.68
N MET A 196 -9.91 30.59 -28.96
CA MET A 196 -11.19 30.29 -28.29
C MET A 196 -11.30 30.87 -26.88
N SER A 197 -10.29 31.62 -26.40
CA SER A 197 -10.20 32.17 -25.03
C SER A 197 -11.23 33.28 -24.74
N GLY A 198 -11.68 34.05 -25.77
CA GLY A 198 -12.58 35.19 -25.57
C GLY A 198 -11.97 36.24 -24.61
N GLU A 199 -12.72 36.61 -23.58
CA GLU A 199 -12.28 37.58 -22.56
C GLU A 199 -11.52 36.95 -21.37
N TYR A 200 -11.30 35.63 -21.37
CA TYR A 200 -10.71 34.88 -20.26
C TYR A 200 -9.20 34.75 -20.42
N LEU A 201 -8.49 35.87 -20.28
CA LEU A 201 -7.09 36.03 -20.68
C LEU A 201 -6.11 36.23 -19.50
N ASP A 202 -6.59 36.25 -18.25
CA ASP A 202 -5.71 36.50 -17.11
C ASP A 202 -4.68 35.35 -16.89
N ALA A 203 -5.07 34.14 -17.26
CA ALA A 203 -4.15 33.01 -17.36
C ALA A 203 -4.73 31.91 -18.27
N ALA A 204 -3.83 31.17 -18.93
CA ALA A 204 -4.10 29.86 -19.50
C ALA A 204 -3.67 28.79 -18.50
N LEU A 205 -4.61 28.02 -17.93
CA LEU A 205 -4.33 26.88 -17.07
C LEU A 205 -4.28 25.61 -17.95
N VAL A 206 -3.16 24.89 -17.99
CA VAL A 206 -2.98 23.73 -18.85
C VAL A 206 -2.87 22.47 -17.98
N VAL A 207 -3.82 21.57 -18.12
CA VAL A 207 -3.86 20.32 -17.33
C VAL A 207 -3.15 19.19 -18.08
N ILE A 208 -2.11 18.64 -17.49
CA ILE A 208 -1.36 17.47 -17.96
C ILE A 208 -1.53 16.36 -16.94
N SER A 209 -2.02 15.18 -17.36
CA SER A 209 -2.31 14.08 -16.42
C SER A 209 -1.66 12.78 -16.86
N ARG A 210 -1.18 12.00 -15.87
CA ARG A 210 -0.74 10.62 -16.04
C ARG A 210 -1.36 9.75 -14.95
N ILE A 211 -1.78 8.53 -15.30
CA ILE A 211 -2.35 7.57 -14.35
C ILE A 211 -1.41 6.38 -14.19
N GLY A 212 -1.08 6.05 -12.95
CA GLY A 212 -0.48 4.78 -12.55
C GLY A 212 -1.53 3.80 -12.04
N GLY A 213 -1.12 2.58 -11.73
CA GLY A 213 -2.03 1.60 -11.15
C GLY A 213 -1.40 0.24 -10.92
N GLU A 214 -2.17 -0.61 -10.27
CA GLU A 214 -1.81 -1.97 -9.97
C GLU A 214 -1.93 -2.89 -11.19
N GLY A 215 -1.01 -3.86 -11.31
CA GLY A 215 -1.00 -4.90 -12.33
C GLY A 215 -0.33 -4.51 -13.65
N TYR A 216 0.26 -3.32 -13.74
CA TYR A 216 1.03 -2.88 -14.91
C TYR A 216 2.06 -1.83 -14.51
N ASP A 217 3.22 -1.85 -15.17
CA ASP A 217 4.17 -0.76 -15.16
C ASP A 217 3.92 0.21 -16.30
N LEU A 218 4.38 1.47 -16.14
CA LEU A 218 4.11 2.51 -17.11
C LEU A 218 4.90 2.32 -18.41
N PRO A 219 4.30 2.64 -19.58
CA PRO A 219 4.91 2.40 -20.88
C PRO A 219 6.22 3.16 -21.10
N ARG A 220 7.26 2.45 -21.53
CA ARG A 220 8.55 3.03 -21.94
C ARG A 220 8.62 3.35 -23.44
N THR A 221 7.53 3.17 -24.16
CA THR A 221 7.38 3.49 -25.58
C THR A 221 5.90 3.77 -25.87
N MET A 222 5.63 4.63 -26.84
CA MET A 222 4.27 4.99 -27.29
C MET A 222 3.97 4.47 -28.70
N LYS A 223 4.68 3.44 -29.17
CA LYS A 223 4.63 2.98 -30.57
C LYS A 223 3.27 2.46 -31.06
N ASN A 224 2.39 2.04 -30.16
CA ASN A 224 1.03 1.57 -30.52
C ASN A 224 -0.04 2.66 -30.36
N ILE A 225 0.36 3.91 -30.10
CA ILE A 225 -0.58 5.02 -29.93
C ILE A 225 -0.57 5.90 -31.17
N ASP A 226 -1.74 5.98 -31.84
CA ASP A 226 -1.90 6.80 -33.05
C ASP A 226 -1.57 8.28 -32.78
N GLY A 227 -0.63 8.83 -33.58
CA GLY A 227 -0.20 10.22 -33.50
C GLY A 227 0.82 10.51 -32.40
N ALA A 228 1.18 9.54 -31.56
CA ALA A 228 2.28 9.68 -30.59
C ALA A 228 3.65 9.52 -31.27
N ASP A 229 4.69 10.07 -30.62
CA ASP A 229 6.08 9.77 -30.96
C ASP A 229 6.43 8.36 -30.48
N SER A 230 6.73 7.47 -31.39
CA SER A 230 7.07 6.08 -31.06
C SER A 230 8.36 5.91 -30.24
N ASN A 231 9.21 6.95 -30.22
CA ASN A 231 10.43 6.97 -29.41
C ASN A 231 10.25 7.60 -28.04
N ALA A 232 9.11 8.28 -27.81
CA ALA A 232 8.78 8.83 -26.51
C ALA A 232 8.24 7.74 -25.56
N HIS A 233 8.28 8.02 -24.28
CA HIS A 233 7.62 7.24 -23.26
C HIS A 233 6.40 7.96 -22.66
N TYR A 234 5.57 7.23 -21.91
CA TYR A 234 4.32 7.75 -21.36
C TYR A 234 4.49 8.93 -20.38
N LEU A 235 5.64 9.04 -19.73
CA LEU A 235 5.92 10.08 -18.70
C LEU A 235 6.54 11.36 -19.26
N GLU A 236 6.70 11.45 -20.60
CA GLU A 236 7.00 12.69 -21.31
C GLU A 236 5.71 13.39 -21.76
N LEU A 237 5.86 14.62 -22.27
CA LEU A 237 4.80 15.27 -23.05
C LEU A 237 4.60 14.54 -24.38
N ASP A 238 3.36 14.25 -24.75
CA ASP A 238 3.07 13.76 -26.09
C ASP A 238 3.05 14.89 -27.14
N ASN A 239 2.95 14.53 -28.43
CA ASN A 239 2.98 15.51 -29.52
C ASN A 239 1.84 16.52 -29.43
N ASN A 240 0.64 16.11 -29.05
CA ASN A 240 -0.51 17.01 -28.93
C ASN A 240 -0.36 17.96 -27.74
N GLU A 241 0.17 17.50 -26.62
CA GLU A 241 0.51 18.34 -25.45
C GLU A 241 1.62 19.36 -25.80
N LYS A 242 2.68 18.90 -26.50
CA LYS A 242 3.77 19.79 -27.01
C LYS A 242 3.22 20.86 -27.94
N ASP A 243 2.33 20.50 -28.88
CA ASP A 243 1.73 21.43 -29.83
C ASP A 243 0.76 22.39 -29.14
N LEU A 244 -0.03 21.95 -28.17
CA LEU A 244 -0.89 22.82 -27.36
C LEU A 244 -0.07 23.88 -26.63
N LEU A 245 1.00 23.49 -25.92
CA LEU A 245 1.87 24.43 -25.21
C LEU A 245 2.55 25.42 -26.18
N LYS A 246 3.05 24.96 -27.32
CA LYS A 246 3.60 25.86 -28.37
C LYS A 246 2.56 26.85 -28.85
N ASN A 247 1.32 26.44 -29.08
CA ASN A 247 0.25 27.33 -29.49
C ASN A 247 -0.03 28.41 -28.42
N LEU A 248 -0.15 27.98 -27.13
CA LEU A 248 -0.47 28.88 -26.03
C LEU A 248 0.67 29.86 -25.70
N THR A 249 1.93 29.50 -25.94
CA THR A 249 3.10 30.34 -25.66
C THR A 249 3.63 31.09 -26.86
N SER A 250 3.05 30.87 -28.07
CA SER A 250 3.47 31.56 -29.29
C SER A 250 3.31 33.06 -29.21
N SER A 251 4.01 33.81 -30.08
CA SER A 251 3.90 35.27 -30.17
C SER A 251 2.49 35.73 -30.55
N SER A 252 1.74 34.90 -31.29
CA SER A 252 0.36 35.19 -31.72
C SER A 252 -0.68 34.81 -30.64
N SER A 253 -0.30 34.15 -29.59
CA SER A 253 -1.19 33.79 -28.48
C SER A 253 -1.58 35.04 -27.68
N PRO A 254 -2.85 35.20 -27.30
CA PRO A 254 -3.32 36.32 -26.51
C PRO A 254 -2.91 36.24 -25.03
N PHE A 255 -2.35 35.13 -24.60
CA PHE A 255 -1.92 34.95 -23.23
C PHE A 255 -0.50 35.47 -22.99
N ASP A 256 -0.32 36.14 -21.84
CA ASP A 256 0.99 36.49 -21.28
C ASP A 256 1.35 35.62 -20.07
N ASN A 257 0.42 34.78 -19.61
CA ASN A 257 0.54 33.95 -18.42
C ASN A 257 -0.01 32.54 -18.69
N VAL A 258 0.88 31.58 -18.90
CA VAL A 258 0.58 30.18 -19.06
C VAL A 258 1.04 29.43 -17.78
N ILE A 259 0.16 28.70 -17.15
CA ILE A 259 0.40 27.94 -15.91
C ILE A 259 0.07 26.48 -16.18
N VAL A 260 1.03 25.59 -15.94
CA VAL A 260 0.85 24.14 -16.09
C VAL A 260 0.45 23.51 -14.76
N LEU A 261 -0.57 22.67 -14.81
CA LEU A 261 -1.05 21.86 -13.70
C LEU A 261 -0.70 20.39 -13.95
N ILE A 262 0.24 19.84 -13.18
CA ILE A 262 0.71 18.46 -13.31
C ILE A 262 -0.10 17.58 -12.38
N ASN A 263 -1.00 16.78 -12.97
CA ASN A 263 -1.87 15.85 -12.27
C ASN A 263 -1.38 14.41 -12.48
N SER A 264 -0.46 14.00 -11.63
CA SER A 264 0.17 12.67 -11.68
C SER A 264 0.68 12.30 -10.31
N GLY A 265 0.29 11.14 -9.80
CA GLY A 265 0.81 10.56 -8.55
C GLY A 265 2.23 9.96 -8.71
N THR A 266 2.76 9.90 -9.91
CA THR A 266 4.14 9.49 -10.22
C THR A 266 4.91 10.61 -10.89
N SER A 267 6.25 10.55 -10.83
CA SER A 267 7.12 11.54 -11.46
C SER A 267 6.99 11.55 -12.99
N MET A 268 7.15 12.71 -13.60
CA MET A 268 7.19 12.94 -15.05
C MET A 268 8.47 13.67 -15.43
N GLU A 269 8.89 13.62 -16.68
CA GLU A 269 9.95 14.48 -17.19
C GLU A 269 9.44 15.92 -17.33
N LEU A 270 9.86 16.79 -16.42
CA LEU A 270 9.42 18.17 -16.31
C LEU A 270 10.48 19.19 -16.79
N GLY A 271 11.52 18.74 -17.49
CA GLY A 271 12.58 19.60 -18.03
C GLY A 271 12.04 20.75 -18.86
N PHE A 272 10.94 20.54 -19.58
CA PHE A 272 10.28 21.54 -20.44
C PHE A 272 9.80 22.80 -19.71
N ILE A 273 9.64 22.73 -18.37
CA ILE A 273 9.24 23.89 -17.55
C ILE A 273 10.39 24.90 -17.43
N GLU A 274 11.64 24.40 -17.38
CA GLU A 274 12.83 25.21 -17.06
C GLU A 274 13.80 25.42 -18.24
N ASP A 275 13.69 24.63 -19.33
CA ASP A 275 14.65 24.64 -20.44
C ASP A 275 14.47 25.80 -21.43
N GLY A 276 13.44 26.60 -21.24
CA GLY A 276 13.11 27.75 -22.13
C GLY A 276 12.44 27.38 -23.45
N THR A 277 12.10 26.09 -23.68
CA THR A 277 11.43 25.63 -24.91
C THR A 277 10.14 26.38 -25.20
N TYR A 278 9.37 26.73 -24.18
CA TYR A 278 8.10 27.47 -24.28
C TYR A 278 8.24 28.98 -24.00
N GLY A 279 9.46 29.50 -23.93
CA GLY A 279 9.76 30.92 -23.76
C GLY A 279 9.26 31.50 -22.44
N ASN A 280 9.16 32.84 -22.38
CA ASN A 280 8.82 33.58 -21.16
C ASN A 280 7.32 33.68 -20.84
N LYS A 281 6.45 33.04 -21.62
CA LYS A 281 5.02 32.99 -21.35
C LYS A 281 4.62 31.80 -20.45
N LEU A 282 5.44 30.74 -20.39
CA LEU A 282 5.29 29.68 -19.40
C LEU A 282 5.85 30.19 -18.07
N LYS A 283 5.00 30.77 -17.23
CA LYS A 283 5.39 31.49 -16.02
C LYS A 283 5.12 30.75 -14.71
N GLY A 284 4.27 29.76 -14.74
CA GLY A 284 3.88 29.02 -13.54
C GLY A 284 3.73 27.53 -13.78
N ALA A 285 4.03 26.74 -12.75
CA ALA A 285 3.76 25.32 -12.74
C ALA A 285 3.44 24.85 -11.32
N ILE A 286 2.40 24.01 -11.18
CA ILE A 286 1.99 23.40 -9.91
C ILE A 286 1.85 21.89 -10.12
N TRP A 287 2.55 21.10 -9.31
CA TRP A 287 2.29 19.68 -9.20
C TRP A 287 1.15 19.45 -8.18
N ILE A 288 0.11 18.73 -8.57
CA ILE A 288 -1.10 18.49 -7.77
C ILE A 288 -1.32 17.03 -7.42
N GLY A 289 -0.44 16.13 -7.88
CA GLY A 289 -0.55 14.69 -7.58
C GLY A 289 -1.94 14.12 -7.89
N ASP A 290 -2.38 13.16 -7.08
CA ASP A 290 -3.70 12.53 -7.12
C ASP A 290 -4.48 12.94 -5.86
N PRO A 291 -5.38 13.94 -5.92
CA PRO A 291 -5.88 14.66 -4.74
C PRO A 291 -7.03 13.99 -3.98
N GLY A 292 -7.47 12.78 -4.39
CA GLY A 292 -8.62 12.15 -3.76
C GLY A 292 -9.94 12.89 -3.98
N GLY A 293 -10.95 12.63 -3.15
CA GLY A 293 -12.31 13.08 -3.37
C GLY A 293 -12.50 14.60 -3.38
N ASN A 294 -11.87 15.32 -2.46
CA ASN A 294 -12.07 16.75 -2.29
C ASN A 294 -10.78 17.57 -2.15
N GLY A 295 -9.60 16.92 -2.19
CA GLY A 295 -8.32 17.63 -2.06
C GLY A 295 -8.09 18.67 -3.16
N LEU A 296 -8.67 18.48 -4.35
CA LEU A 296 -8.57 19.44 -5.45
C LEU A 296 -9.17 20.82 -5.12
N ASN A 297 -10.01 20.93 -4.07
CA ASN A 297 -10.51 22.23 -3.62
C ASN A 297 -9.39 23.20 -3.23
N ALA A 298 -8.28 22.70 -2.75
CA ALA A 298 -7.08 23.45 -2.40
C ALA A 298 -6.49 24.24 -3.59
N LEU A 299 -6.65 23.75 -4.82
CA LEU A 299 -6.08 24.40 -6.01
C LEU A 299 -6.60 25.83 -6.19
N GLY A 300 -7.92 26.03 -6.11
CA GLY A 300 -8.51 27.36 -6.22
C GLY A 300 -8.00 28.33 -5.15
N LYS A 301 -7.81 27.84 -3.91
CA LYS A 301 -7.27 28.62 -2.79
C LYS A 301 -5.81 29.03 -3.02
N ILE A 302 -5.00 28.12 -3.56
CA ILE A 302 -3.61 28.38 -3.92
C ILE A 302 -3.55 29.38 -5.07
N LEU A 303 -4.33 29.19 -6.13
CA LEU A 303 -4.35 30.08 -7.27
C LEU A 303 -4.73 31.52 -6.89
N THR A 304 -5.53 31.73 -5.85
CA THR A 304 -5.95 33.06 -5.36
C THR A 304 -5.05 33.63 -4.26
N GLY A 305 -4.13 32.86 -3.72
CA GLY A 305 -3.31 33.25 -2.57
C GLY A 305 -4.05 33.24 -1.23
N GLU A 306 -5.23 32.60 -1.16
CA GLU A 306 -5.93 32.30 0.11
C GLU A 306 -5.11 31.29 0.94
N VAL A 307 -4.45 30.38 0.25
CA VAL A 307 -3.48 29.44 0.82
C VAL A 307 -2.12 29.66 0.13
N THR A 308 -1.09 29.79 0.95
CA THR A 308 0.30 29.85 0.48
C THR A 308 0.84 28.42 0.26
N PRO A 309 1.38 28.09 -0.94
CA PRO A 309 1.99 26.79 -1.17
C PRO A 309 3.09 26.47 -0.16
N SER A 310 3.12 25.25 0.29
CA SER A 310 4.14 24.74 1.23
C SER A 310 4.45 23.25 1.03
N GLY A 311 4.02 22.70 -0.10
CA GLY A 311 4.33 21.34 -0.51
C GLY A 311 5.74 21.22 -1.08
N HIS A 312 6.34 20.01 -0.97
CA HIS A 312 7.68 19.71 -1.45
C HIS A 312 7.67 18.37 -2.18
N LEU A 313 8.47 18.24 -3.23
CA LEU A 313 8.59 17.00 -4.01
C LEU A 313 9.20 15.88 -3.17
N THR A 314 8.65 14.70 -3.32
CA THR A 314 9.08 13.49 -2.62
C THR A 314 10.04 12.63 -3.44
N ASP A 315 10.35 13.08 -4.67
CA ASP A 315 11.24 12.43 -5.61
C ASP A 315 12.19 13.43 -6.27
N THR A 316 13.30 12.93 -6.78
CA THR A 316 14.19 13.67 -7.67
C THR A 316 13.62 13.65 -9.08
N TYR A 317 13.37 14.82 -9.65
CA TYR A 317 12.89 14.98 -11.02
C TYR A 317 14.06 15.18 -11.97
N VAL A 318 14.29 14.24 -12.85
CA VAL A 318 15.42 14.25 -13.78
C VAL A 318 15.00 14.61 -15.20
N ARG A 319 15.96 14.97 -16.04
CA ARG A 319 15.72 15.43 -17.41
C ARG A 319 15.47 14.32 -18.41
N ASP A 320 16.06 13.15 -18.16
CA ASP A 320 15.95 11.96 -19.02
C ASP A 320 15.88 10.72 -18.12
N PHE A 321 14.72 10.07 -18.08
CA PHE A 321 14.49 8.89 -17.26
C PHE A 321 15.29 7.67 -17.70
N PHE A 322 15.72 7.61 -18.97
CA PHE A 322 16.56 6.50 -19.44
C PHE A 322 18.01 6.54 -18.89
N THR A 323 18.39 7.62 -18.19
CA THR A 323 19.66 7.74 -17.47
C THR A 323 19.60 7.22 -16.04
N ILE A 324 18.42 6.86 -15.52
CA ILE A 324 18.24 6.34 -14.16
C ILE A 324 18.89 4.95 -14.05
N PRO A 325 19.81 4.72 -13.07
CA PRO A 325 20.49 3.43 -12.95
C PRO A 325 19.53 2.25 -12.79
N SER A 326 18.53 2.36 -11.92
CA SER A 326 17.57 1.30 -11.65
C SER A 326 16.70 0.90 -12.85
N LEU A 327 16.53 1.79 -13.83
CA LEU A 327 15.73 1.51 -15.04
C LEU A 327 16.36 0.48 -15.96
N LYS A 328 17.70 0.29 -15.90
CA LYS A 328 18.40 -0.70 -16.74
C LYS A 328 17.94 -2.14 -16.45
N ASN A 329 17.56 -2.40 -15.21
CA ASN A 329 16.99 -3.66 -14.75
C ASN A 329 15.61 -3.43 -14.15
N PHE A 330 14.64 -3.07 -14.99
CA PHE A 330 13.26 -2.79 -14.56
C PHE A 330 12.25 -3.25 -15.61
N GLY A 331 11.11 -3.73 -15.11
CA GLY A 331 9.96 -4.07 -15.93
C GLY A 331 10.18 -5.29 -16.82
N ASN A 332 9.33 -5.43 -17.83
CA ASN A 332 9.38 -6.54 -18.75
C ASN A 332 10.13 -6.18 -20.03
N ASN A 333 11.35 -6.63 -20.16
CA ASN A 333 12.03 -6.71 -21.43
C ASN A 333 11.70 -8.02 -22.19
N ALA A 334 10.63 -8.75 -21.80
CA ALA A 334 10.27 -10.04 -22.37
C ALA A 334 10.10 -10.01 -23.88
N ARG A 335 9.68 -8.87 -24.48
CA ARG A 335 9.66 -8.68 -25.93
C ARG A 335 11.04 -8.65 -26.56
N ASP A 336 12.03 -8.20 -25.81
CA ASP A 336 13.44 -8.17 -26.21
C ASP A 336 14.23 -9.34 -25.59
N LYS A 337 13.52 -10.35 -25.03
CA LYS A 337 14.07 -11.52 -24.33
C LYS A 337 14.87 -11.21 -23.06
N GLY A 338 14.78 -9.99 -22.52
CA GLY A 338 15.41 -9.66 -21.24
C GLY A 338 14.56 -10.12 -20.05
N ASN A 339 15.20 -10.34 -18.90
CA ASN A 339 14.58 -10.68 -17.61
C ASN A 339 13.83 -12.03 -17.53
N ASN A 340 13.83 -12.87 -18.59
CA ASN A 340 13.33 -14.23 -18.55
C ASN A 340 14.50 -15.23 -18.49
N TYR A 341 14.52 -16.09 -17.47
CA TYR A 341 15.55 -17.14 -17.40
C TYR A 341 15.40 -18.17 -18.50
N THR A 342 16.53 -18.59 -19.06
CA THR A 342 16.65 -19.68 -20.04
C THR A 342 17.52 -20.81 -19.48
N VAL A 343 17.26 -22.05 -19.94
CA VAL A 343 18.05 -23.24 -19.65
C VAL A 343 18.29 -23.96 -20.97
N ASP A 344 19.53 -24.21 -21.33
CA ASP A 344 19.91 -24.79 -22.63
C ASP A 344 19.27 -24.03 -23.81
N GLY A 345 19.18 -22.71 -23.72
CA GLY A 345 18.58 -21.81 -24.70
C GLY A 345 17.02 -21.83 -24.74
N ALA A 346 16.35 -22.61 -23.88
CA ALA A 346 14.89 -22.65 -23.81
C ALA A 346 14.38 -21.71 -22.70
N SER A 347 13.40 -20.85 -23.03
CA SER A 347 12.76 -19.96 -22.05
C SER A 347 12.05 -20.75 -20.95
N THR A 348 12.17 -20.25 -19.72
CA THR A 348 11.43 -20.76 -18.54
C THR A 348 10.22 -19.87 -18.26
N ASP A 349 9.45 -20.22 -17.22
CA ASP A 349 8.36 -19.36 -16.70
C ASP A 349 8.83 -18.43 -15.57
N TYR A 350 10.14 -18.34 -15.33
CA TYR A 350 10.71 -17.51 -14.28
C TYR A 350 11.31 -16.23 -14.84
N TYR A 351 10.95 -15.12 -14.21
CA TYR A 351 11.46 -13.79 -14.50
C TYR A 351 12.26 -13.26 -13.32
N PHE A 352 13.22 -12.39 -13.60
CA PHE A 352 14.08 -11.83 -12.56
C PHE A 352 14.27 -10.32 -12.73
N VAL A 353 14.74 -9.70 -11.65
CA VAL A 353 15.19 -8.30 -11.63
C VAL A 353 16.42 -8.18 -10.74
N ASP A 354 17.46 -7.53 -11.27
CA ASP A 354 18.71 -7.26 -10.58
C ASP A 354 18.73 -5.81 -10.08
N TYR A 355 18.80 -5.61 -8.77
CA TYR A 355 18.95 -4.26 -8.18
C TYR A 355 20.43 -3.88 -8.17
N GLN A 356 21.02 -3.76 -9.39
CA GLN A 356 22.44 -3.48 -9.59
C GLN A 356 22.83 -2.08 -9.08
N GLU A 357 21.90 -1.15 -8.98
CA GLU A 357 22.13 0.18 -8.46
C GLU A 357 22.50 0.20 -6.97
N GLY A 358 22.25 -0.88 -6.24
CA GLY A 358 22.54 -0.97 -4.81
C GLY A 358 21.81 0.14 -4.01
N ILE A 359 22.57 0.92 -3.25
CA ILE A 359 22.00 2.03 -2.46
C ILE A 359 21.72 3.32 -3.27
N TYR A 360 22.12 3.36 -4.54
CA TYR A 360 22.08 4.56 -5.36
C TYR A 360 20.72 4.72 -6.08
N VAL A 361 19.66 4.94 -5.27
CA VAL A 361 18.28 5.20 -5.72
C VAL A 361 17.95 6.69 -5.51
N GLY A 362 17.26 7.30 -6.47
CA GLY A 362 16.78 8.68 -6.34
C GLY A 362 17.89 9.70 -6.04
N TYR A 363 17.64 10.62 -5.11
CA TYR A 363 18.61 11.67 -4.75
C TYR A 363 19.94 11.10 -4.24
N LYS A 364 19.95 9.90 -3.63
CA LYS A 364 21.20 9.27 -3.16
C LYS A 364 22.19 9.05 -4.31
N TYR A 365 21.70 8.75 -5.52
CA TYR A 365 22.53 8.70 -6.72
C TYR A 365 22.90 10.09 -7.21
N TYR A 366 21.92 10.95 -7.49
CA TYR A 366 22.15 12.21 -8.17
C TYR A 366 22.98 13.20 -7.34
N GLU A 367 22.72 13.32 -6.04
CA GLU A 367 23.49 14.18 -5.16
C GLU A 367 24.92 13.65 -4.97
N THR A 368 25.09 12.31 -4.84
CA THR A 368 26.42 11.72 -4.68
C THR A 368 27.24 11.87 -5.96
N ARG A 369 26.65 11.58 -7.12
CA ARG A 369 27.33 11.74 -8.39
C ARG A 369 27.60 13.21 -8.69
N GLY A 370 26.65 14.09 -8.48
CA GLY A 370 26.82 15.54 -8.66
C GLY A 370 27.98 16.10 -7.82
N TYR A 371 28.06 15.67 -6.54
CA TYR A 371 29.18 16.03 -5.68
C TYR A 371 30.54 15.51 -6.22
N THR A 372 30.61 14.23 -6.62
CA THR A 372 31.86 13.66 -7.15
C THR A 372 32.27 14.26 -8.48
N GLU A 373 31.35 14.54 -9.39
CA GLU A 373 31.60 15.23 -10.67
C GLU A 373 32.12 16.66 -10.45
N LYS A 374 31.50 17.40 -9.48
CA LYS A 374 32.01 18.73 -9.12
C LYS A 374 33.45 18.69 -8.62
N LEU A 375 33.84 17.70 -7.83
CA LEU A 375 35.22 17.52 -7.39
C LEU A 375 36.17 17.20 -8.54
N LYS A 376 35.71 16.54 -9.60
CA LYS A 376 36.46 16.28 -10.82
C LYS A 376 36.49 17.47 -11.77
N GLY A 377 35.84 18.59 -11.45
CA GLY A 377 35.79 19.82 -12.23
C GLY A 377 34.58 19.95 -13.18
N ASN A 378 33.66 18.98 -13.15
CA ASN A 378 32.40 19.03 -13.92
C ASN A 378 31.25 19.52 -13.04
N ALA A 379 31.24 20.81 -12.74
CA ALA A 379 30.22 21.40 -11.86
C ALA A 379 28.83 21.54 -12.52
N SER A 380 28.73 21.40 -13.85
CA SER A 380 27.45 21.47 -14.58
C SER A 380 26.65 20.17 -14.56
N TRP A 381 27.31 19.04 -14.28
CA TRP A 381 26.71 17.70 -14.39
C TRP A 381 25.35 17.61 -13.67
N TYR A 382 25.25 18.16 -12.47
CA TYR A 382 24.01 18.09 -11.70
C TYR A 382 22.84 18.78 -12.42
N ASN A 383 23.03 20.03 -12.85
CA ASN A 383 22.01 20.80 -13.55
C ASN A 383 21.69 20.29 -14.95
N GLU A 384 22.62 19.55 -15.57
CA GLU A 384 22.40 18.86 -16.85
C GLU A 384 21.54 17.61 -16.70
N ASN A 385 21.46 17.01 -15.50
CA ASN A 385 20.74 15.78 -15.25
C ASN A 385 19.47 15.97 -14.41
N VAL A 386 19.46 16.89 -13.44
CA VAL A 386 18.36 17.11 -12.50
C VAL A 386 17.61 18.41 -12.83
N VAL A 387 16.27 18.34 -12.78
CA VAL A 387 15.38 19.52 -12.92
C VAL A 387 15.02 20.04 -11.53
N TYR A 388 14.52 19.17 -10.66
CA TYR A 388 14.14 19.50 -9.29
C TYR A 388 14.68 18.44 -8.32
N PRO A 389 15.39 18.86 -7.26
CA PRO A 389 15.87 17.93 -6.25
C PRO A 389 14.75 17.38 -5.38
N PHE A 390 14.99 16.24 -4.71
CA PHE A 390 14.17 15.78 -3.60
C PHE A 390 14.01 16.87 -2.54
N GLY A 391 12.78 17.09 -2.09
CA GLY A 391 12.46 18.12 -1.09
C GLY A 391 12.29 19.53 -1.66
N TYR A 392 12.27 19.70 -3.00
CA TYR A 392 12.06 21.00 -3.66
C TYR A 392 10.60 21.46 -3.58
N GLY A 393 10.38 22.74 -3.34
CA GLY A 393 9.09 23.41 -3.43
C GLY A 393 9.25 24.92 -3.22
N LEU A 394 8.45 25.71 -3.93
CA LEU A 394 8.39 27.15 -3.80
C LEU A 394 7.21 27.59 -2.93
N SER A 395 7.26 28.80 -2.43
CA SER A 395 6.22 29.43 -1.63
C SER A 395 5.95 30.87 -2.09
N TYR A 396 4.80 31.45 -1.68
CA TYR A 396 4.56 32.90 -1.81
C TYR A 396 5.21 33.68 -0.64
N ALA A 397 5.53 32.98 0.45
CA ALA A 397 6.20 33.56 1.62
C ALA A 397 7.69 33.27 1.58
N ASP A 398 8.48 34.19 2.16
CA ASP A 398 9.90 34.03 2.34
C ASP A 398 10.25 33.82 3.80
N PHE A 399 11.28 33.02 4.06
CA PHE A 399 11.68 32.66 5.42
C PHE A 399 13.17 32.91 5.66
N SER A 400 13.50 33.28 6.91
CA SER A 400 14.86 33.34 7.39
C SER A 400 15.06 32.39 8.56
N TYR A 401 16.31 31.98 8.79
CA TYR A 401 16.65 30.90 9.70
C TYR A 401 17.75 31.34 10.65
N SER A 402 17.67 30.85 11.90
CA SER A 402 18.70 31.08 12.93
C SER A 402 18.81 29.83 13.81
N LEU A 403 19.97 29.18 13.76
CA LEU A 403 20.24 28.08 14.69
C LEU A 403 20.29 28.64 16.11
N LYS A 404 19.55 28.03 17.02
CA LYS A 404 19.53 28.40 18.44
C LYS A 404 20.35 27.45 19.27
N GLU A 405 20.30 26.16 18.95
CA GLU A 405 20.90 25.14 19.80
C GLU A 405 21.21 23.89 18.96
N ILE A 406 22.34 23.26 19.25
CA ILE A 406 22.66 21.89 18.89
C ILE A 406 23.23 21.17 20.09
N THR A 407 22.62 20.09 20.53
CA THR A 407 22.99 19.36 21.74
C THR A 407 23.05 17.86 21.52
N LEU A 408 23.87 17.20 22.34
CA LEU A 408 23.92 15.76 22.53
C LEU A 408 23.41 15.45 23.94
N ASP A 409 22.22 14.85 24.06
CA ASP A 409 21.53 14.62 25.35
C ASP A 409 21.49 15.84 26.26
N ASN A 410 21.20 17.03 25.71
CA ASN A 410 21.13 18.33 26.36
C ASN A 410 22.48 18.97 26.72
N GLU A 411 23.61 18.37 26.36
CA GLU A 411 24.94 19.01 26.45
C GLU A 411 25.38 19.52 25.07
N THR A 412 26.23 20.53 25.03
CA THR A 412 26.78 21.02 23.75
C THR A 412 27.50 19.89 23.01
N ILE A 413 27.18 19.68 21.74
CA ILE A 413 27.81 18.63 20.94
C ILE A 413 29.32 18.87 20.82
N SER A 414 30.10 17.82 21.03
CA SER A 414 31.57 17.83 20.83
C SER A 414 31.91 17.69 19.33
N SER A 415 33.06 18.25 18.94
CA SER A 415 33.66 18.00 17.63
C SER A 415 34.22 16.57 17.47
N LYS A 416 34.26 15.79 18.55
CA LYS A 416 34.60 14.35 18.55
C LYS A 416 33.53 13.57 19.26
N LEU A 417 33.03 12.52 18.64
CA LEU A 417 32.09 11.60 19.22
C LEU A 417 32.69 10.20 19.36
N TYR A 418 32.11 9.40 20.24
CA TYR A 418 32.62 8.11 20.68
C TYR A 418 31.50 7.06 20.67
N GLU A 419 31.86 5.78 20.87
CA GLU A 419 30.89 4.68 20.99
C GLU A 419 29.82 4.94 22.06
N SER A 420 30.18 5.55 23.19
CA SER A 420 29.24 5.95 24.25
C SER A 420 28.19 6.97 23.84
N ASP A 421 28.32 7.57 22.65
CA ASP A 421 27.43 8.59 22.10
C ASP A 421 26.47 8.00 21.04
N LEU A 422 26.62 6.72 20.70
CA LEU A 422 25.94 6.04 19.59
C LEU A 422 24.42 6.26 19.59
N ASP A 423 23.77 6.11 20.72
CA ASP A 423 22.32 6.17 20.90
C ASP A 423 21.83 7.46 21.58
N LYS A 424 22.75 8.37 21.92
CA LYS A 424 22.39 9.68 22.46
C LYS A 424 21.70 10.52 21.39
N LYS A 425 20.70 11.29 21.81
CA LYS A 425 19.94 12.16 20.93
C LYS A 425 20.72 13.41 20.56
N ILE A 426 20.93 13.61 19.27
CA ILE A 426 21.40 14.88 18.72
C ILE A 426 20.17 15.71 18.41
N ASN A 427 19.97 16.81 19.14
CA ASN A 427 18.82 17.70 18.98
C ASN A 427 19.29 19.03 18.39
N LEU A 428 18.61 19.48 17.33
CA LEU A 428 18.84 20.77 16.69
C LEU A 428 17.58 21.62 16.83
N LYS A 429 17.71 22.87 17.30
CA LYS A 429 16.62 23.83 17.37
C LYS A 429 16.89 24.99 16.42
N LEU A 430 16.02 25.17 15.46
CA LEU A 430 16.10 26.21 14.45
C LEU A 430 14.92 27.17 14.60
N GLU A 431 15.20 28.46 14.77
CA GLU A 431 14.19 29.52 14.67
C GLU A 431 13.95 29.84 13.20
N VAL A 432 12.70 29.71 12.77
CA VAL A 432 12.23 30.08 11.44
C VAL A 432 11.37 31.33 11.58
N THR A 433 11.63 32.34 10.78
CA THR A 433 10.89 33.61 10.77
C THR A 433 10.31 33.85 9.40
N ASN A 434 9.01 34.08 9.29
CA ASN A 434 8.39 34.56 8.06
C ASN A 434 8.76 36.03 7.83
N ILE A 435 9.57 36.28 6.79
CA ILE A 435 10.06 37.64 6.45
C ILE A 435 9.27 38.29 5.33
N SER A 436 8.24 37.62 4.79
CA SER A 436 7.35 38.20 3.81
C SER A 436 6.53 39.36 4.41
N SER A 437 6.11 40.31 3.58
CA SER A 437 5.31 41.45 4.03
C SER A 437 3.80 41.16 4.03
N THR A 438 3.35 40.13 3.34
CA THR A 438 1.93 39.95 2.99
C THR A 438 1.42 38.55 3.28
N TYR A 439 2.20 37.51 3.00
CA TYR A 439 1.71 36.13 3.00
C TYR A 439 1.97 35.44 4.32
N PHE A 440 0.92 34.81 4.86
CA PHE A 440 1.09 33.74 5.84
C PHE A 440 1.74 32.57 5.15
N GLY A 441 2.50 31.73 5.87
CA GLY A 441 3.13 30.58 5.25
C GLY A 441 3.65 29.56 6.25
N LYS A 442 3.91 28.36 5.72
CA LYS A 442 4.59 27.28 6.44
C LYS A 442 5.89 26.95 5.74
N GLU A 443 6.89 26.57 6.52
CA GLU A 443 8.22 26.21 6.01
C GLU A 443 8.58 24.78 6.43
N VAL A 444 9.26 24.07 5.53
CA VAL A 444 9.84 22.75 5.77
C VAL A 444 11.35 22.86 5.94
N VAL A 445 11.86 22.26 6.99
CA VAL A 445 13.30 22.18 7.28
C VAL A 445 13.71 20.72 7.30
N GLN A 446 14.77 20.38 6.59
CA GLN A 446 15.22 19.01 6.38
C GLN A 446 16.62 18.84 6.96
N LEU A 447 16.85 17.75 7.69
CA LEU A 447 18.14 17.39 8.30
C LEU A 447 18.77 16.25 7.53
N TYR A 448 19.98 16.49 7.04
CA TYR A 448 20.75 15.51 6.29
C TYR A 448 22.09 15.20 6.97
N SER A 449 22.66 14.05 6.65
CA SER A 449 24.02 13.67 7.00
C SER A 449 24.88 13.35 5.78
N SER A 450 26.19 13.56 5.99
CA SER A 450 27.23 13.04 5.11
C SER A 450 28.22 12.23 5.94
N ALA A 451 28.58 11.04 5.48
CA ALA A 451 29.54 10.14 6.12
C ALA A 451 30.88 10.11 5.36
N PRO A 452 32.00 9.78 6.00
CA PRO A 452 33.27 9.58 5.29
C PRO A 452 33.17 8.42 4.31
N TYR A 453 33.69 8.62 3.11
CA TYR A 453 33.76 7.59 2.07
C TYR A 453 35.21 7.28 1.73
N ILE A 454 35.54 6.02 1.65
CA ILE A 454 36.86 5.50 1.24
C ILE A 454 36.67 4.62 0.02
N ASP A 455 37.39 4.94 -1.07
CA ASP A 455 37.29 4.23 -2.35
C ASP A 455 37.54 2.72 -2.19
N GLY A 456 36.59 1.93 -2.73
CA GLY A 456 36.65 0.47 -2.69
C GLY A 456 36.29 -0.18 -1.36
N GLN A 457 35.77 0.60 -0.40
CA GLN A 457 35.18 0.10 0.84
C GLN A 457 33.65 0.15 0.77
N ILE A 458 32.97 0.26 1.93
CA ILE A 458 31.50 0.30 2.01
C ILE A 458 30.95 1.44 1.14
N GLU A 459 30.01 1.16 0.25
CA GLU A 459 29.34 2.19 -0.55
C GLU A 459 28.51 3.12 0.33
N LYS A 460 28.59 4.43 0.08
CA LYS A 460 27.89 5.46 0.85
C LYS A 460 27.43 6.59 -0.03
N SER A 461 26.15 6.94 0.06
CA SER A 461 25.66 8.18 -0.52
C SER A 461 26.22 9.39 0.23
N HIS A 462 26.43 10.48 -0.52
CA HIS A 462 26.94 11.73 0.06
C HIS A 462 25.90 12.46 0.90
N VAL A 463 24.61 12.28 0.57
CA VAL A 463 23.49 12.91 1.25
C VAL A 463 22.50 11.85 1.72
N ASN A 464 22.14 11.88 3.00
CA ASN A 464 21.15 10.98 3.60
C ASN A 464 20.20 11.78 4.48
N LEU A 465 18.90 11.72 4.22
CA LEU A 465 17.88 12.31 5.08
C LEU A 465 17.84 11.60 6.43
N LEU A 466 17.81 12.39 7.52
CA LEU A 466 17.70 11.86 8.89
C LEU A 466 16.38 12.25 9.55
N ASP A 467 15.93 13.49 9.34
CA ASP A 467 14.70 14.01 9.93
C ASP A 467 14.22 15.25 9.16
N PHE A 468 12.98 15.64 9.36
CA PHE A 468 12.42 16.89 8.83
C PHE A 468 11.36 17.44 9.79
N ALA A 469 11.08 18.74 9.69
CA ALA A 469 10.02 19.37 10.45
C ALA A 469 9.34 20.48 9.64
N LYS A 470 8.04 20.62 9.79
CA LYS A 470 7.25 21.70 9.19
C LYS A 470 6.79 22.66 10.29
N THR A 471 6.85 23.96 10.01
CA THR A 471 6.36 24.97 10.95
C THR A 471 4.83 24.93 11.02
N LYS A 472 4.26 25.48 12.10
CA LYS A 472 2.89 25.98 12.05
C LYS A 472 2.82 27.11 11.00
N GLU A 473 1.60 27.50 10.62
CA GLU A 473 1.42 28.67 9.79
C GLU A 473 1.91 29.95 10.53
N LEU A 474 2.76 30.70 9.89
CA LEU A 474 3.38 31.91 10.44
C LEU A 474 2.86 33.16 9.71
N ALA A 475 2.37 34.12 10.50
CA ALA A 475 2.05 35.43 9.98
C ALA A 475 3.32 36.20 9.55
N PRO A 476 3.22 37.23 8.69
CA PRO A 476 4.33 38.12 8.40
C PRO A 476 5.01 38.65 9.67
N GLY A 477 6.33 38.45 9.78
CA GLY A 477 7.14 38.79 10.94
C GLY A 477 7.07 37.81 12.11
N GLU A 478 6.17 36.84 12.07
CA GLU A 478 6.08 35.80 13.11
C GLU A 478 7.22 34.80 13.00
N LYS A 479 7.62 34.25 14.15
CA LYS A 479 8.65 33.24 14.25
C LYS A 479 8.25 32.06 15.13
N THR A 480 8.87 30.93 14.87
CA THR A 480 8.71 29.71 15.66
C THR A 480 10.02 28.95 15.72
N ILE A 481 10.13 28.07 16.70
CA ILE A 481 11.25 27.11 16.80
C ILE A 481 10.76 25.77 16.29
N VAL A 482 11.47 25.19 15.34
CA VAL A 482 11.35 23.78 14.95
C VAL A 482 12.48 22.96 15.56
N SER A 483 12.18 21.71 15.88
CA SER A 483 13.16 20.78 16.44
C SER A 483 13.35 19.60 15.49
N LEU A 484 14.60 19.25 15.25
CA LEU A 484 15.03 18.08 14.49
C LEU A 484 15.83 17.18 15.42
N THR A 485 15.67 15.87 15.31
CA THR A 485 16.31 14.92 16.21
C THR A 485 16.87 13.72 15.44
N THR A 486 18.08 13.33 15.74
CA THR A 486 18.72 12.14 15.22
C THR A 486 19.61 11.47 16.27
N THR A 487 20.28 10.38 15.89
CA THR A 487 21.34 9.72 16.67
C THR A 487 22.51 9.41 15.74
N LEU A 488 23.69 9.20 16.32
CA LEU A 488 24.85 8.77 15.55
C LEU A 488 24.60 7.43 14.82
N ARG A 489 23.90 6.48 15.47
CA ARG A 489 23.52 5.18 14.91
C ARG A 489 22.83 5.29 13.54
N LYS A 490 21.98 6.28 13.34
CA LYS A 490 21.26 6.49 12.08
C LYS A 490 22.13 6.92 10.89
N MET A 491 23.40 7.20 11.13
CA MET A 491 24.37 7.52 10.09
C MET A 491 25.25 6.33 9.70
N ALA A 492 25.00 5.15 10.29
CA ALA A 492 25.73 3.94 10.00
C ALA A 492 25.40 3.41 8.60
N SER A 493 26.39 2.77 7.97
CA SER A 493 26.22 2.02 6.72
C SER A 493 26.37 0.52 6.98
N TYR A 494 25.72 -0.31 6.16
CA TYR A 494 25.73 -1.75 6.33
C TYR A 494 26.78 -2.43 5.44
N ASP A 495 27.81 -3.00 6.07
CA ASP A 495 28.81 -3.80 5.37
C ASP A 495 28.34 -5.27 5.25
N TYR A 496 27.87 -5.66 4.05
CA TYR A 496 27.40 -7.02 3.82
C TYR A 496 28.51 -8.01 3.42
N ASN A 497 29.64 -7.53 2.95
CA ASN A 497 30.71 -8.35 2.35
C ASN A 497 32.10 -8.15 2.95
N ASP A 498 32.19 -7.49 4.12
CA ASP A 498 33.46 -7.14 4.79
C ASP A 498 34.38 -6.30 3.86
N ALA A 499 33.78 -5.26 3.26
CA ALA A 499 34.48 -4.36 2.33
C ALA A 499 35.61 -3.60 3.03
N ASN A 500 35.47 -3.28 4.31
CA ASN A 500 36.50 -2.66 5.16
C ASN A 500 37.61 -3.63 5.59
N LYS A 501 37.44 -4.94 5.36
CA LYS A 501 38.40 -6.00 5.75
C LYS A 501 38.76 -6.01 7.23
N ASN A 502 37.77 -5.73 8.07
CA ASN A 502 37.92 -5.71 9.52
C ASN A 502 37.33 -6.95 10.21
N ASN A 503 36.94 -7.96 9.42
CA ASN A 503 36.24 -9.19 9.82
C ASN A 503 34.86 -8.94 10.48
N HIS A 504 34.20 -7.87 10.08
CA HIS A 504 32.84 -7.57 10.51
C HIS A 504 31.92 -7.49 9.28
N LYS A 505 30.70 -8.01 9.44
CA LYS A 505 29.58 -7.81 8.53
C LYS A 505 28.40 -7.33 9.36
N GLY A 506 27.92 -6.13 9.08
CA GLY A 506 26.88 -5.48 9.89
C GLY A 506 26.89 -3.97 9.69
N TYR A 507 26.17 -3.27 10.56
CA TYR A 507 26.23 -1.81 10.57
C TYR A 507 27.56 -1.30 11.11
N GLU A 508 28.13 -0.32 10.41
CA GLU A 508 29.38 0.33 10.78
C GLU A 508 29.30 1.85 10.66
N LEU A 509 30.01 2.52 11.56
CA LEU A 509 30.35 3.92 11.46
C LEU A 509 31.87 4.01 11.27
N ASP A 510 32.32 4.37 10.09
CA ASP A 510 33.76 4.48 9.82
C ASP A 510 34.40 5.63 10.60
N LEU A 511 35.67 5.46 10.93
CA LEU A 511 36.47 6.58 11.43
C LEU A 511 36.50 7.70 10.39
N GLY A 512 36.46 8.94 10.86
CA GLY A 512 36.56 10.08 9.95
C GLY A 512 35.55 11.20 10.26
N LYS A 513 35.42 12.09 9.31
CA LYS A 513 34.58 13.29 9.41
C LYS A 513 33.15 12.99 8.96
N TYR A 514 32.19 13.35 9.80
CA TYR A 514 30.75 13.38 9.53
C TYR A 514 30.28 14.82 9.51
N SER A 515 29.26 15.10 8.70
CA SER A 515 28.58 16.40 8.67
C SER A 515 27.08 16.21 8.88
N LEU A 516 26.47 17.14 9.64
CA LEU A 516 25.02 17.34 9.73
C LEU A 516 24.67 18.63 9.03
N SER A 517 23.76 18.61 8.08
CA SER A 517 23.33 19.78 7.32
C SER A 517 21.82 20.00 7.50
N ILE A 518 21.43 21.23 7.83
CA ILE A 518 20.04 21.68 7.70
C ILE A 518 19.89 22.37 6.35
N ALA A 519 18.89 21.95 5.56
CA ALA A 519 18.70 22.45 4.21
C ALA A 519 17.22 22.54 3.82
N LYS A 520 16.92 23.18 2.69
CA LYS A 520 15.58 23.25 2.10
C LYS A 520 15.23 22.03 1.26
N ASN A 521 16.25 21.37 0.70
CA ASN A 521 16.13 20.20 -0.18
C ASN A 521 17.46 19.43 -0.17
N ALA A 522 17.51 18.26 -0.80
CA ALA A 522 18.69 17.40 -0.83
C ALA A 522 19.90 18.03 -1.51
N HIS A 523 19.71 18.84 -2.56
CA HIS A 523 20.82 19.51 -3.24
C HIS A 523 21.45 20.59 -2.38
N ASP A 524 20.63 21.37 -1.70
CA ASP A 524 21.13 22.41 -0.80
C ASP A 524 21.91 21.83 0.39
N ALA A 525 21.69 20.57 0.77
CA ALA A 525 22.35 19.94 1.89
C ALA A 525 23.89 19.95 1.80
N TRP A 526 24.46 19.96 0.60
CA TRP A 526 25.90 20.01 0.36
C TRP A 526 26.35 21.22 -0.49
N ASN A 527 25.43 21.82 -1.25
CA ASN A 527 25.76 22.92 -2.15
C ASN A 527 25.53 24.31 -1.52
N ASN A 528 24.47 24.43 -0.68
CA ASN A 528 24.11 25.71 -0.03
C ASN A 528 23.32 25.48 1.28
N PRO A 529 23.86 24.79 2.29
CA PRO A 529 23.12 24.46 3.52
C PRO A 529 22.75 25.75 4.31
N ILE A 530 21.59 25.71 4.96
CA ILE A 530 21.18 26.72 5.96
C ILE A 530 22.16 26.72 7.13
N PHE A 531 22.57 25.53 7.54
CA PHE A 531 23.52 25.28 8.62
C PHE A 531 24.24 23.97 8.40
N GLU A 532 25.52 23.92 8.78
CA GLU A 532 26.34 22.70 8.77
C GLU A 532 27.12 22.56 10.08
N GLN A 533 27.18 21.36 10.61
CA GLN A 533 27.96 20.98 11.79
C GLN A 533 28.80 19.75 11.52
N ASP A 534 30.09 19.88 11.67
CA ASP A 534 31.04 18.79 11.57
C ASP A 534 31.36 18.17 12.91
N PHE A 535 31.58 16.86 12.91
CA PHE A 535 32.21 16.11 13.99
C PHE A 535 33.01 14.94 13.43
N SER A 536 33.79 14.30 14.26
CA SER A 536 34.63 13.17 13.82
C SER A 536 34.54 11.99 14.78
N LEU A 537 34.65 10.79 14.23
CA LEU A 537 34.92 9.57 14.96
C LEU A 537 36.41 9.24 14.89
N ALA A 538 36.99 8.88 16.03
CA ALA A 538 38.41 8.51 16.11
C ALA A 538 38.68 7.06 15.73
N ASN A 539 37.68 6.20 15.80
CA ASN A 539 37.74 4.77 15.50
C ASN A 539 36.47 4.37 14.72
N THR A 540 36.56 3.34 13.92
CA THR A 540 35.40 2.65 13.36
C THR A 540 34.60 1.99 14.50
N LEU A 541 33.29 2.11 14.45
CA LEU A 541 32.36 1.51 15.43
C LEU A 541 31.52 0.44 14.74
N ASN A 542 31.64 -0.80 15.21
CA ASN A 542 30.83 -1.92 14.76
C ASN A 542 29.52 -1.99 15.59
N ILE A 543 28.37 -2.14 14.93
CA ILE A 543 27.07 -2.11 15.57
C ILE A 543 26.40 -3.46 15.38
N ASP A 544 26.58 -4.34 16.36
CA ASP A 544 26.08 -5.73 16.31
C ASP A 544 24.68 -5.92 16.89
N ILE A 545 24.16 -4.91 17.58
CA ILE A 545 22.95 -5.04 18.40
C ILE A 545 21.91 -4.03 17.97
N ASP A 546 20.69 -4.51 17.81
CA ASP A 546 19.52 -3.67 17.58
C ASP A 546 19.17 -2.89 18.86
N GLU A 547 18.92 -1.59 18.74
CA GLU A 547 18.72 -0.68 19.88
C GLU A 547 17.41 -0.91 20.64
N VAL A 548 16.39 -1.49 19.98
CA VAL A 548 15.07 -1.71 20.57
C VAL A 548 14.99 -3.08 21.24
N THR A 549 15.48 -4.10 20.56
CA THR A 549 15.34 -5.49 21.02
C THR A 549 16.52 -6.02 21.80
N GLY A 550 17.70 -5.40 21.64
CA GLY A 550 18.96 -5.94 22.16
C GLY A 550 19.42 -7.22 21.48
N ASN A 551 18.78 -7.62 20.39
CA ASN A 551 19.14 -8.81 19.64
C ASN A 551 20.25 -8.52 18.63
N LYS A 552 21.01 -9.58 18.28
CA LYS A 552 22.10 -9.47 17.33
C LYS A 552 21.56 -9.23 15.92
N VAL A 553 22.18 -8.29 15.21
CA VAL A 553 22.01 -8.02 13.77
C VAL A 553 23.08 -8.79 13.02
N GLU A 554 22.69 -9.61 12.03
CA GLU A 554 23.59 -10.48 11.28
C GLU A 554 23.18 -10.53 9.82
N ASN A 555 24.14 -10.76 8.92
CA ASN A 555 23.84 -11.08 7.52
C ASN A 555 22.91 -12.30 7.43
N LYS A 556 21.92 -12.19 6.56
CA LYS A 556 20.90 -13.24 6.34
C LYS A 556 20.67 -13.56 4.86
N PHE A 557 21.23 -12.74 3.97
CA PHE A 557 20.96 -12.78 2.53
C PHE A 557 22.27 -12.83 1.72
N ASP A 558 23.30 -13.52 2.21
CA ASP A 558 24.59 -13.68 1.51
C ASP A 558 24.43 -14.36 0.15
N ASP A 559 23.52 -15.33 0.03
CA ASP A 559 23.18 -16.03 -1.21
C ASP A 559 22.53 -15.10 -2.23
N VAL A 560 21.67 -14.22 -1.78
CA VAL A 560 21.01 -13.20 -2.62
C VAL A 560 22.01 -12.13 -3.04
N SER A 561 22.82 -11.64 -2.10
CA SER A 561 23.80 -10.57 -2.31
C SER A 561 24.91 -10.98 -3.28
N SER A 562 25.29 -12.25 -3.29
CA SER A 562 26.39 -12.76 -4.12
C SER A 562 25.99 -13.11 -5.57
N HIS A 563 24.71 -13.05 -5.90
CA HIS A 563 24.23 -13.36 -7.25
C HIS A 563 24.71 -12.31 -8.27
N ILE A 564 24.50 -11.04 -7.97
CA ILE A 564 24.97 -9.93 -8.79
C ILE A 564 26.48 -9.75 -8.58
N LYS A 565 27.26 -9.78 -9.65
CA LYS A 565 28.74 -9.71 -9.59
C LYS A 565 29.25 -8.27 -9.46
N THR A 566 28.54 -7.32 -10.01
CA THR A 566 28.95 -5.91 -10.04
C THR A 566 27.77 -5.04 -9.66
N TYR A 567 27.89 -4.35 -8.54
CA TYR A 567 26.98 -3.30 -8.13
C TYR A 567 27.53 -1.93 -8.50
N LEU A 568 26.65 -0.95 -8.71
CA LEU A 568 27.03 0.43 -8.96
C LEU A 568 27.89 0.95 -7.80
N SER A 569 29.05 1.51 -8.14
CA SER A 569 30.04 2.01 -7.19
C SER A 569 30.37 3.47 -7.43
N ARG A 570 30.42 4.25 -6.36
CA ARG A 570 30.88 5.62 -6.33
C ARG A 570 32.35 5.77 -6.79
N ASN A 571 33.14 4.73 -6.62
CA ASN A 571 34.54 4.71 -7.05
C ASN A 571 34.69 4.67 -8.58
N ASP A 572 33.73 4.04 -9.28
CA ASP A 572 33.77 3.90 -10.75
C ASP A 572 32.34 3.92 -11.33
N TRP A 573 31.76 5.11 -11.42
CA TRP A 573 30.41 5.28 -11.94
C TRP A 573 30.18 4.70 -13.34
N GLU A 574 31.18 4.83 -14.22
CA GLU A 574 31.03 4.44 -15.63
C GLU A 574 31.25 2.92 -15.81
N GLY A 575 32.26 2.36 -15.14
CA GLY A 575 32.60 0.94 -15.27
C GLY A 575 31.67 0.00 -14.55
N THR A 576 30.92 0.53 -13.56
CA THR A 576 29.96 -0.24 -12.77
C THR A 576 28.50 0.12 -13.03
N PHE A 577 28.22 1.02 -14.00
CA PHE A 577 26.86 1.45 -14.30
C PHE A 577 25.99 0.24 -14.72
N PRO A 578 24.78 0.09 -14.15
CA PRO A 578 23.90 -1.03 -14.46
C PRO A 578 23.67 -1.22 -15.95
N GLN A 579 23.61 -2.48 -16.37
CA GLN A 579 23.41 -2.86 -17.76
C GLN A 579 22.08 -3.64 -17.90
N THR A 580 21.39 -3.42 -19.01
CA THR A 580 20.24 -4.26 -19.37
C THR A 580 20.70 -5.71 -19.51
N PRO A 581 19.99 -6.70 -18.95
CA PRO A 581 20.34 -8.11 -19.04
C PRO A 581 20.54 -8.57 -20.49
N THR A 582 21.61 -9.30 -20.74
CA THR A 582 21.93 -9.93 -22.01
C THR A 582 21.39 -11.37 -22.06
N GLU A 583 21.43 -12.02 -23.23
CA GLU A 583 21.10 -13.47 -23.35
C GLU A 583 21.97 -14.33 -22.42
N GLU A 584 23.26 -13.96 -22.24
CA GLU A 584 24.17 -14.66 -21.34
C GLU A 584 23.76 -14.52 -19.87
N ASN A 585 23.26 -13.34 -19.44
CA ASN A 585 22.76 -13.13 -18.07
C ASN A 585 21.46 -13.90 -17.80
N CYS A 586 20.68 -14.19 -18.85
CA CYS A 586 19.43 -14.94 -18.75
C CYS A 586 19.65 -16.45 -18.69
N GLU A 587 20.80 -16.97 -19.22
CA GLU A 587 21.11 -18.40 -19.24
C GLU A 587 21.57 -18.88 -17.87
N VAL A 588 20.84 -19.83 -17.28
CA VAL A 588 21.10 -20.33 -15.94
C VAL A 588 21.10 -21.86 -15.88
N SER A 589 21.66 -22.40 -14.83
CA SER A 589 21.65 -23.86 -14.61
C SER A 589 20.27 -24.37 -14.14
N ASN A 590 19.98 -25.63 -14.42
CA ASN A 590 18.82 -26.33 -13.87
C ASN A 590 18.79 -26.26 -12.32
N ASP A 591 19.94 -26.29 -11.64
CA ASP A 591 20.02 -26.22 -10.18
C ASP A 591 19.43 -24.93 -9.63
N LEU A 592 19.61 -23.80 -10.34
CA LEU A 592 18.98 -22.52 -9.94
C LEU A 592 17.47 -22.63 -10.08
N ILE A 593 16.95 -23.14 -11.19
CA ILE A 593 15.50 -23.31 -11.41
C ILE A 593 14.89 -24.26 -10.38
N GLU A 594 15.56 -25.38 -10.06
CA GLU A 594 15.12 -26.30 -9.02
C GLU A 594 15.10 -25.64 -7.63
N SER A 595 16.00 -24.69 -7.36
CA SER A 595 16.06 -23.97 -6.08
C SER A 595 14.80 -23.14 -5.80
N PHE A 596 14.03 -22.78 -6.84
CA PHE A 596 12.77 -22.05 -6.71
C PHE A 596 11.60 -22.90 -6.23
N SER A 597 11.76 -24.23 -6.17
CA SER A 597 10.71 -25.13 -5.72
C SER A 597 10.48 -25.01 -4.20
N VAL A 598 9.21 -25.15 -3.77
CA VAL A 598 8.84 -25.18 -2.34
C VAL A 598 9.59 -26.30 -1.61
N GLU A 599 9.72 -27.46 -2.24
CA GLU A 599 10.41 -28.63 -1.66
C GLU A 599 11.91 -28.42 -1.49
N SER A 600 12.54 -27.64 -2.34
CA SER A 600 13.94 -27.25 -2.18
C SER A 600 14.14 -26.48 -0.88
N TYR A 601 13.21 -25.60 -0.54
CA TYR A 601 13.27 -24.78 0.67
C TYR A 601 12.85 -25.52 1.93
N ILE A 602 11.63 -26.10 1.98
CA ILE A 602 11.10 -26.76 3.18
C ILE A 602 11.48 -28.24 3.31
N GLY A 603 11.92 -28.89 2.24
CA GLY A 603 12.27 -30.32 2.19
C GLY A 603 11.09 -31.23 1.82
N LYS A 604 11.37 -32.53 1.68
CA LYS A 604 10.40 -33.56 1.28
C LYS A 604 10.24 -34.65 2.35
N GLY A 605 9.02 -35.06 2.59
CA GLY A 605 8.68 -36.26 3.38
C GLY A 605 9.37 -36.31 4.76
N ALA A 606 10.07 -37.39 5.06
CA ALA A 606 10.71 -37.62 6.36
C ALA A 606 11.87 -36.64 6.68
N THR A 607 12.41 -35.96 5.69
CA THR A 607 13.48 -34.97 5.87
C THR A 607 12.93 -33.54 6.03
N LEU A 608 11.61 -33.38 5.90
CA LEU A 608 10.93 -32.12 6.12
C LEU A 608 11.30 -31.56 7.50
N ASP A 609 11.66 -30.30 7.58
CA ASP A 609 12.07 -29.57 8.79
C ASP A 609 13.41 -30.02 9.44
N LYS A 610 13.89 -31.23 9.24
CA LYS A 610 15.12 -31.67 9.87
C LYS A 610 16.32 -30.84 9.40
N GLY A 611 17.05 -30.27 10.36
CA GLY A 611 18.19 -29.39 10.05
C GLY A 611 17.82 -27.99 9.57
N LYS A 612 16.53 -27.65 9.51
CA LYS A 612 16.06 -26.30 9.16
C LYS A 612 15.99 -25.39 10.40
N PRO A 613 16.13 -24.06 10.24
CA PRO A 613 16.16 -23.15 11.38
C PRO A 613 14.82 -23.07 12.16
N TRP A 614 13.71 -23.49 11.55
CA TRP A 614 12.38 -23.56 12.21
C TRP A 614 12.11 -24.89 12.93
N TYR A 615 13.06 -25.84 12.93
CA TYR A 615 12.84 -27.17 13.49
C TYR A 615 12.52 -27.15 14.98
N VAL A 616 11.45 -27.87 15.37
CA VAL A 616 11.01 -28.07 16.75
C VAL A 616 10.79 -29.56 17.02
N SER A 617 11.42 -30.08 18.06
CA SER A 617 11.34 -31.51 18.39
C SER A 617 10.12 -31.91 19.23
N LYS A 618 9.48 -30.95 19.93
CA LYS A 618 8.31 -31.19 20.81
C LYS A 618 7.19 -30.23 20.46
N ALA A 619 6.01 -30.77 20.13
CA ALA A 619 4.80 -29.99 20.02
C ALA A 619 4.28 -29.59 21.40
N ARG A 620 3.69 -28.36 21.47
CA ARG A 620 2.92 -27.92 22.63
C ARG A 620 1.58 -28.64 22.70
N ARG A 621 0.91 -28.52 23.84
CA ARG A 621 -0.42 -29.09 24.08
C ARG A 621 -1.48 -28.50 23.14
N GLN A 622 -2.50 -29.26 22.80
CA GLN A 622 -3.65 -28.84 21.98
C GLN A 622 -4.85 -29.75 22.24
N GLN A 623 -6.04 -29.31 21.84
CA GLN A 623 -7.25 -30.12 21.87
C GLN A 623 -7.36 -30.99 20.59
N TYR A 624 -8.02 -32.15 20.74
CA TYR A 624 -8.39 -33.02 19.61
C TYR A 624 -9.85 -32.87 19.22
N VAL A 625 -10.69 -32.41 20.18
CA VAL A 625 -12.11 -32.14 19.99
C VAL A 625 -12.36 -30.70 20.38
N GLU A 626 -13.19 -30.01 19.60
CA GLU A 626 -13.56 -28.65 19.88
C GLU A 626 -14.30 -28.52 21.21
N LEU A 627 -13.83 -27.63 22.07
CA LEU A 627 -14.46 -27.34 23.34
C LEU A 627 -15.72 -26.49 23.12
N THR A 628 -16.74 -26.73 23.94
CA THR A 628 -17.88 -25.81 24.03
C THR A 628 -17.49 -24.47 24.66
N ASP A 629 -18.38 -23.49 24.56
CA ASP A 629 -18.19 -22.17 25.18
C ASP A 629 -17.99 -22.27 26.71
N GLU A 630 -18.66 -23.17 27.39
CA GLU A 630 -18.51 -23.39 28.85
C GLU A 630 -17.21 -24.15 29.23
N GLU A 631 -16.71 -25.00 28.35
CA GLU A 631 -15.48 -25.78 28.59
C GLU A 631 -14.23 -24.95 28.36
N ALA A 632 -14.25 -24.02 27.39
CA ALA A 632 -13.16 -23.09 27.13
C ALA A 632 -13.10 -22.00 28.22
N LYS A 633 -12.18 -22.15 29.16
CA LYS A 633 -12.09 -21.29 30.37
C LYS A 633 -11.46 -19.93 30.11
N ILE A 634 -10.51 -19.85 29.19
CA ILE A 634 -9.82 -18.62 28.81
C ILE A 634 -10.44 -18.06 27.54
N LYS A 635 -10.89 -16.83 27.60
CA LYS A 635 -11.48 -16.11 26.46
C LYS A 635 -10.51 -15.06 25.93
N LEU A 636 -10.68 -14.65 24.68
CA LEU A 636 -9.79 -13.68 24.07
C LEU A 636 -9.82 -12.33 24.81
N TYR A 637 -10.98 -11.93 25.34
CA TYR A 637 -11.10 -10.69 26.12
C TYR A 637 -10.29 -10.72 27.44
N ASP A 638 -9.92 -11.89 27.98
CA ASP A 638 -9.06 -12.00 29.17
C ASP A 638 -7.61 -11.62 28.88
N LEU A 639 -7.26 -11.48 27.61
CA LEU A 639 -5.90 -11.24 27.12
C LEU A 639 -5.73 -9.83 26.51
N ILE A 640 -6.77 -9.02 26.52
CA ILE A 640 -6.69 -7.61 26.07
C ILE A 640 -5.63 -6.87 26.89
N GLY A 641 -4.68 -6.21 26.21
CA GLY A 641 -3.60 -5.46 26.83
C GLY A 641 -2.49 -6.30 27.47
N LYS A 642 -2.55 -7.65 27.38
CA LYS A 642 -1.45 -8.52 27.81
C LYS A 642 -0.29 -8.46 26.83
N SER A 643 0.94 -8.55 27.37
CA SER A 643 2.13 -8.69 26.51
C SER A 643 2.05 -9.94 25.65
N TYR A 644 2.74 -9.94 24.52
CA TYR A 644 2.79 -11.09 23.60
C TYR A 644 3.32 -12.35 24.29
N ASP A 645 4.27 -12.20 25.23
CA ASP A 645 4.93 -13.30 25.94
C ASP A 645 4.22 -13.71 27.26
N ASP A 646 3.01 -13.18 27.54
CA ASP A 646 2.23 -13.57 28.74
C ASP A 646 1.82 -15.05 28.64
N LYS A 647 2.05 -15.82 29.73
CA LYS A 647 1.77 -17.26 29.77
C LYS A 647 0.31 -17.64 29.53
N LYS A 648 -0.64 -16.74 29.77
CA LYS A 648 -2.06 -16.99 29.49
C LYS A 648 -2.34 -17.21 28.00
N TRP A 649 -1.48 -16.74 27.10
CA TRP A 649 -1.59 -17.08 25.68
C TRP A 649 -1.44 -18.57 25.42
N ASP A 650 -0.49 -19.24 26.11
CA ASP A 650 -0.37 -20.69 26.01
C ASP A 650 -1.62 -21.43 26.50
N GLU A 651 -2.23 -20.96 27.61
CA GLU A 651 -3.45 -21.55 28.17
C GLU A 651 -4.64 -21.39 27.20
N LEU A 652 -4.77 -20.23 26.53
CA LEU A 652 -5.80 -20.01 25.53
C LEU A 652 -5.59 -20.90 24.30
N LEU A 653 -4.37 -20.94 23.78
CA LEU A 653 -4.00 -21.74 22.60
C LEU A 653 -4.13 -23.24 22.86
N ASP A 654 -3.93 -23.72 24.11
CA ASP A 654 -4.13 -25.10 24.51
C ASP A 654 -5.59 -25.56 24.40
N GLN A 655 -6.55 -24.62 24.33
CA GLN A 655 -7.98 -24.88 24.17
C GLN A 655 -8.41 -25.08 22.71
N LEU A 656 -7.53 -24.79 21.74
CA LEU A 656 -7.86 -24.85 20.33
C LEU A 656 -7.47 -26.16 19.67
N THR A 657 -8.25 -26.58 18.69
CA THR A 657 -7.94 -27.71 17.82
C THR A 657 -7.08 -27.27 16.63
N VAL A 658 -6.36 -28.21 16.01
CA VAL A 658 -5.63 -27.97 14.75
C VAL A 658 -6.58 -27.49 13.67
N LYS A 659 -7.80 -28.04 13.59
CA LYS A 659 -8.82 -27.62 12.62
C LYS A 659 -9.17 -26.13 12.78
N GLN A 660 -9.41 -25.66 14.00
CA GLN A 660 -9.68 -24.24 14.26
C GLN A 660 -8.49 -23.34 13.84
N MET A 661 -7.26 -23.78 14.15
CA MET A 661 -6.04 -23.06 13.77
C MET A 661 -5.89 -22.99 12.26
N THR A 662 -6.01 -24.11 11.52
CA THR A 662 -5.85 -24.12 10.05
C THR A 662 -6.94 -23.34 9.34
N GLN A 663 -8.18 -23.40 9.82
CA GLN A 663 -9.29 -22.60 9.29
C GLN A 663 -9.05 -21.09 9.50
N LEU A 664 -8.62 -20.69 10.71
CA LEU A 664 -8.30 -19.28 10.98
C LEU A 664 -7.19 -18.76 10.05
N ILE A 665 -6.13 -19.55 9.86
CA ILE A 665 -4.96 -19.19 9.03
C ILE A 665 -5.33 -19.14 7.54
N GLY A 666 -6.16 -20.07 7.07
CA GLY A 666 -6.44 -20.27 5.64
C GLY A 666 -7.59 -19.46 5.05
N THR A 667 -8.24 -18.59 5.84
CA THR A 667 -9.43 -17.84 5.40
C THR A 667 -9.34 -16.34 5.69
N GLY A 668 -8.23 -15.73 5.26
CA GLY A 668 -7.91 -14.32 5.53
C GLY A 668 -8.52 -13.31 4.56
N ASN A 669 -9.57 -13.66 3.80
CA ASN A 669 -10.14 -12.79 2.77
C ASN A 669 -10.84 -11.56 3.37
N PHE A 670 -10.15 -10.44 3.47
CA PHE A 670 -10.60 -9.17 4.06
C PHE A 670 -11.20 -9.30 5.47
N ASN A 671 -10.76 -10.29 6.21
CA ASN A 671 -11.19 -10.56 7.58
C ASN A 671 -10.28 -11.58 8.28
N THR A 672 -10.47 -11.75 9.58
CA THR A 672 -10.02 -12.95 10.32
C THR A 672 -11.25 -13.68 10.87
N GLY A 673 -11.32 -15.00 10.67
CA GLY A 673 -12.48 -15.81 11.04
C GLY A 673 -12.83 -15.76 12.55
N ALA A 674 -14.10 -15.97 12.91
CA ALA A 674 -14.52 -16.08 14.31
C ALA A 674 -14.09 -17.43 14.91
N ILE A 675 -13.81 -17.44 16.22
CA ILE A 675 -13.70 -18.66 17.04
C ILE A 675 -14.58 -18.48 18.28
N SER A 676 -15.81 -18.97 18.20
CA SER A 676 -16.87 -18.64 19.15
C SER A 676 -16.57 -19.11 20.58
N ASN A 677 -16.01 -20.32 20.77
CA ASN A 677 -15.74 -20.88 22.09
C ASN A 677 -14.67 -20.11 22.91
N ILE A 678 -13.86 -19.27 22.26
CA ILE A 678 -12.92 -18.35 22.94
C ILE A 678 -13.35 -16.89 22.82
N SER A 679 -14.57 -16.61 22.38
CA SER A 679 -15.07 -15.24 22.16
C SER A 679 -14.21 -14.37 21.21
N LYS A 680 -13.56 -15.00 20.22
CA LYS A 680 -12.88 -14.26 19.16
C LYS A 680 -13.89 -13.82 18.11
N PRO A 681 -14.05 -12.50 17.87
CA PRO A 681 -14.92 -12.01 16.80
C PRO A 681 -14.37 -12.31 15.40
N LYS A 682 -15.25 -12.34 14.41
CA LYS A 682 -14.85 -12.10 13.01
C LYS A 682 -14.51 -10.62 12.85
N THR A 683 -13.40 -10.32 12.20
CA THR A 683 -13.01 -8.95 11.88
C THR A 683 -13.54 -8.50 10.53
N THR A 684 -13.40 -7.23 10.22
CA THR A 684 -13.61 -6.66 8.89
C THR A 684 -12.41 -5.77 8.58
N ASP A 685 -11.66 -6.11 7.55
CA ASP A 685 -10.34 -5.56 7.23
C ASP A 685 -10.37 -5.03 5.79
N PRO A 686 -10.91 -3.80 5.55
CA PRO A 686 -10.98 -3.20 4.22
C PRO A 686 -9.60 -2.96 3.61
N ASP A 687 -9.57 -2.90 2.27
CA ASP A 687 -8.39 -2.49 1.52
C ASP A 687 -8.15 -0.97 1.61
N GLY A 688 -7.03 -0.48 1.12
CA GLY A 688 -6.57 0.90 1.09
C GLY A 688 -5.36 1.04 0.16
N PRO A 689 -4.70 2.21 0.05
CA PRO A 689 -4.63 3.37 0.95
C PRO A 689 -5.59 4.53 0.67
N SER A 690 -6.26 4.62 -0.46
CA SER A 690 -7.17 5.74 -0.74
C SER A 690 -8.41 5.83 0.19
N GLY A 691 -8.28 5.32 1.41
CA GLY A 691 -9.33 5.11 2.41
C GLY A 691 -9.82 3.67 2.40
N PHE A 692 -10.87 3.36 3.13
CA PHE A 692 -11.43 2.02 3.12
C PHE A 692 -12.04 1.69 1.76
N THR A 693 -11.50 0.66 1.09
CA THR A 693 -11.93 0.17 -0.20
C THR A 693 -12.29 -1.31 -0.14
N ASN A 694 -12.96 -1.82 -1.17
CA ASN A 694 -13.21 -3.23 -1.33
C ASN A 694 -12.93 -3.63 -2.78
N PHE A 695 -11.91 -4.44 -2.98
CA PHE A 695 -11.52 -4.92 -4.31
C PHE A 695 -12.69 -5.57 -5.10
N MET A 696 -13.57 -6.30 -4.41
CA MET A 696 -14.73 -6.94 -5.05
C MET A 696 -15.74 -5.95 -5.62
N THR A 697 -15.78 -4.69 -5.17
CA THR A 697 -16.65 -3.65 -5.75
C THR A 697 -16.19 -3.23 -7.14
N MET A 698 -14.93 -3.45 -7.48
CA MET A 698 -14.42 -3.21 -8.84
C MET A 698 -14.96 -4.22 -9.85
N ILE A 699 -15.30 -5.43 -9.39
CA ILE A 699 -15.85 -6.51 -10.22
C ILE A 699 -17.37 -6.38 -10.32
N ASP A 700 -18.03 -5.92 -9.26
CA ASP A 700 -19.47 -5.73 -9.18
C ASP A 700 -19.82 -4.35 -8.61
N GLN A 701 -20.26 -3.42 -9.47
CA GLN A 701 -20.67 -2.07 -9.09
C GLN A 701 -21.85 -2.02 -8.10
N THR A 702 -22.50 -3.15 -7.83
CA THR A 702 -23.59 -3.27 -6.85
C THR A 702 -23.11 -3.65 -5.47
N ALA A 703 -21.86 -4.09 -5.31
CA ALA A 703 -21.29 -4.46 -4.02
C ALA A 703 -21.11 -3.22 -3.10
N THR A 704 -21.10 -3.45 -1.80
CA THR A 704 -21.12 -2.41 -0.79
C THR A 704 -19.87 -1.52 -0.86
N VAL A 705 -19.99 -0.35 -1.45
CA VAL A 705 -18.96 0.68 -1.39
C VAL A 705 -18.92 1.19 0.05
N TYR A 706 -17.74 1.17 0.67
CA TYR A 706 -17.56 1.83 1.96
C TYR A 706 -17.76 3.35 1.76
N ASP A 707 -18.80 3.87 2.39
CA ASP A 707 -19.10 5.30 2.34
C ASP A 707 -18.22 6.05 3.37
N THR A 708 -16.93 6.12 3.04
CA THR A 708 -15.85 6.74 3.81
C THR A 708 -15.13 7.74 2.94
N CYS A 709 -14.25 8.54 3.51
CA CYS A 709 -13.47 9.51 2.78
C CYS A 709 -12.66 8.84 1.64
N PHE A 710 -12.55 9.55 0.54
CA PHE A 710 -11.61 9.24 -0.53
C PHE A 710 -10.38 10.13 -0.34
N TYR A 711 -9.34 9.57 0.29
CA TYR A 711 -8.11 10.30 0.57
C TYR A 711 -7.25 10.46 -0.68
N ALA A 712 -6.40 11.48 -0.65
CA ALA A 712 -5.33 11.68 -1.60
C ALA A 712 -4.34 10.51 -1.59
N CYS A 713 -3.60 10.35 -2.68
CA CYS A 713 -2.54 9.34 -2.78
C CYS A 713 -1.41 9.58 -1.76
N GLU A 714 -0.67 8.52 -1.45
CA GLU A 714 0.40 8.60 -0.44
C GLU A 714 1.56 9.48 -0.88
N SER A 715 1.87 9.57 -2.18
CA SER A 715 2.85 10.54 -2.69
C SER A 715 2.44 12.00 -2.41
N LEU A 716 1.14 12.34 -2.49
CA LEU A 716 0.65 13.68 -2.15
C LEU A 716 0.60 13.91 -0.62
N ILE A 717 0.26 12.90 0.17
CA ILE A 717 0.37 12.96 1.64
C ILE A 717 1.85 13.21 2.01
N GLY A 718 2.78 12.50 1.37
CA GLY A 718 4.21 12.72 1.52
C GLY A 718 4.62 14.15 1.19
N ALA A 719 4.18 14.68 0.07
CA ALA A 719 4.52 16.04 -0.39
C ALA A 719 4.14 17.15 0.62
N THR A 720 3.30 16.85 1.60
CA THR A 720 3.03 17.78 2.72
C THR A 720 4.22 17.97 3.66
N PHE A 721 5.16 17.03 3.74
CA PHE A 721 6.25 17.00 4.72
C PHE A 721 5.76 17.29 6.16
N ASN A 722 4.53 16.87 6.49
CA ASN A 722 3.87 17.21 7.73
C ASN A 722 3.49 15.96 8.53
N LYS A 723 4.31 15.63 9.53
CA LYS A 723 4.11 14.50 10.45
C LYS A 723 2.76 14.57 11.17
N GLU A 724 2.35 15.79 11.61
CA GLU A 724 1.06 15.99 12.28
C GLU A 724 -0.11 15.71 11.35
N LEU A 725 -0.01 16.08 10.08
CA LEU A 725 -1.06 15.83 9.09
C LEU A 725 -1.16 14.33 8.75
N ALA A 726 -0.03 13.64 8.62
CA ALA A 726 -0.01 12.17 8.49
C ALA A 726 -0.67 11.48 9.70
N TYR A 727 -0.40 11.98 10.92
CA TYR A 727 -1.11 11.52 12.11
C TYR A 727 -2.63 11.76 12.01
N LYS A 728 -3.06 12.93 11.52
CA LYS A 728 -4.49 13.24 11.34
C LYS A 728 -5.17 12.32 10.32
N VAL A 729 -4.46 11.89 9.27
CA VAL A 729 -4.97 10.86 8.33
C VAL A 729 -5.26 9.56 9.07
N GLY A 730 -4.31 9.04 9.83
CA GLY A 730 -4.51 7.82 10.62
C GLY A 730 -5.62 7.96 11.67
N ASN A 731 -5.76 9.15 12.29
CA ASN A 731 -6.84 9.43 13.23
C ASN A 731 -8.22 9.45 12.56
N ALA A 732 -8.31 10.04 11.35
CA ALA A 732 -9.55 10.06 10.57
C ALA A 732 -9.96 8.65 10.14
N ILE A 733 -9.03 7.85 9.60
CA ILE A 733 -9.24 6.42 9.32
C ILE A 733 -9.72 5.69 10.58
N GLY A 734 -9.09 5.95 11.72
CA GLY A 734 -9.48 5.35 12.99
C GLY A 734 -10.90 5.67 13.42
N ASN A 735 -11.33 6.91 13.28
CA ASN A 735 -12.70 7.34 13.60
C ASN A 735 -13.72 6.71 12.63
N GLU A 736 -13.44 6.70 11.32
CA GLU A 736 -14.27 6.03 10.32
C GLU A 736 -14.38 4.52 10.59
N GLY A 737 -13.27 3.86 10.95
CA GLY A 737 -13.24 2.44 11.27
C GLY A 737 -14.04 2.08 12.52
N LEU A 738 -13.99 2.92 13.57
CA LEU A 738 -14.79 2.73 14.79
C LEU A 738 -16.30 2.90 14.56
N ILE A 739 -16.70 3.83 13.69
CA ILE A 739 -18.09 3.94 13.25
C ILE A 739 -18.51 2.70 12.47
N GLY A 740 -17.61 2.19 11.59
CA GLY A 740 -17.77 0.94 10.88
C GLY A 740 -18.97 0.90 9.95
N ASN A 741 -19.52 -0.31 9.78
CA ASN A 741 -20.64 -0.56 8.91
C ASN A 741 -21.98 -0.26 9.60
N GLU A 742 -22.59 0.89 9.31
CA GLU A 742 -23.95 1.21 9.78
C GLU A 742 -25.04 0.32 9.15
N ARG A 743 -24.75 -0.28 7.98
CA ARG A 743 -25.64 -1.22 7.30
C ARG A 743 -25.26 -2.64 7.71
N GLY A 744 -26.16 -3.34 8.37
CA GLY A 744 -25.97 -4.75 8.73
C GLY A 744 -25.63 -4.97 10.19
N ASP A 745 -24.49 -5.60 10.49
CA ASP A 745 -24.18 -6.09 11.83
C ASP A 745 -23.50 -5.07 12.75
N LYS A 746 -23.33 -3.85 12.31
CA LYS A 746 -22.69 -2.71 13.04
C LYS A 746 -21.27 -3.03 13.56
N ARG A 747 -20.53 -3.90 12.84
CA ARG A 747 -19.14 -4.17 13.19
C ARG A 747 -18.25 -3.00 12.83
N THR A 748 -17.23 -2.77 13.66
CA THR A 748 -16.11 -1.87 13.32
C THR A 748 -15.33 -2.41 12.13
N TYR A 749 -14.68 -1.53 11.36
CA TYR A 749 -13.57 -1.93 10.50
C TYR A 749 -12.34 -1.97 11.39
N SER A 750 -11.76 -3.16 11.58
CA SER A 750 -10.71 -3.36 12.58
C SER A 750 -9.32 -3.43 12.00
N GLY A 751 -9.19 -3.82 10.72
CA GLY A 751 -7.95 -3.82 9.98
C GLY A 751 -8.02 -2.90 8.77
N TRP A 752 -6.87 -2.53 8.23
CA TRP A 752 -6.76 -1.71 7.03
C TRP A 752 -5.50 -2.11 6.24
N TYR A 753 -5.65 -2.53 4.95
CA TYR A 753 -4.53 -2.95 4.11
C TYR A 753 -3.79 -1.72 3.56
N ALA A 754 -3.21 -0.96 4.46
CA ALA A 754 -2.44 0.25 4.26
C ALA A 754 -1.71 0.63 5.57
N PRO A 755 -0.81 1.66 5.55
CA PRO A 755 -0.25 2.32 4.38
C PRO A 755 0.69 1.43 3.56
N ALA A 756 0.90 1.80 2.28
CA ALA A 756 1.89 1.18 1.43
C ALA A 756 3.20 1.99 1.48
N VAL A 757 4.33 1.32 1.66
CA VAL A 757 5.59 1.99 2.01
C VAL A 757 6.79 1.59 1.17
N ASN A 758 6.56 0.89 0.04
CA ASN A 758 7.63 0.56 -0.89
C ASN A 758 8.32 1.83 -1.42
N ILE A 759 9.44 1.66 -2.10
CA ILE A 759 10.25 2.77 -2.60
C ILE A 759 9.85 3.11 -4.04
N HIS A 760 9.83 4.38 -4.41
CA HIS A 760 9.82 4.83 -5.80
C HIS A 760 11.18 4.51 -6.46
N ARG A 761 11.40 3.22 -6.77
CA ARG A 761 12.66 2.74 -7.34
C ARG A 761 12.91 3.31 -8.74
N THR A 762 11.85 3.43 -9.54
CA THR A 762 11.83 4.13 -10.82
C THR A 762 10.48 4.84 -11.04
N PRO A 763 10.42 5.90 -11.85
CA PRO A 763 9.16 6.57 -12.21
C PRO A 763 8.17 5.67 -12.93
N PHE A 764 8.63 4.59 -13.57
CA PHE A 764 7.79 3.70 -14.38
C PHE A 764 7.04 2.64 -13.59
N SER A 765 7.28 2.48 -12.28
CA SER A 765 6.48 1.57 -11.46
C SER A 765 5.02 2.03 -11.41
N GLY A 766 4.11 1.14 -11.75
CA GLY A 766 2.68 1.45 -11.85
C GLY A 766 2.08 1.90 -10.53
N ARG A 767 2.61 1.45 -9.40
CA ARG A 767 2.07 1.71 -8.05
C ARG A 767 2.76 2.85 -7.30
N ASN A 768 3.66 3.64 -7.89
CA ASN A 768 4.30 4.77 -7.18
C ASN A 768 3.28 5.74 -6.55
N TRP A 769 2.10 5.93 -7.17
CA TRP A 769 1.05 6.78 -6.63
C TRP A 769 0.58 6.37 -5.22
N GLU A 770 0.70 5.10 -4.84
CA GLU A 770 0.31 4.58 -3.53
C GLU A 770 1.48 4.38 -2.56
N TYR A 771 2.66 4.93 -2.86
CA TYR A 771 3.83 4.97 -2.00
C TYR A 771 4.21 6.44 -1.73
N TYR A 772 4.97 6.69 -0.65
CA TYR A 772 5.24 8.09 -0.27
C TYR A 772 6.36 8.75 -1.07
N SER A 773 7.46 8.02 -1.39
CA SER A 773 8.70 8.65 -1.84
C SER A 773 9.76 7.65 -2.31
N GLU A 774 10.83 8.19 -2.92
CA GLU A 774 12.07 7.47 -3.22
C GLU A 774 12.96 7.22 -1.98
N ASP A 775 12.68 7.84 -0.82
CA ASP A 775 13.49 7.72 0.40
C ASP A 775 12.82 6.89 1.49
N GLY A 776 13.54 5.83 1.96
CA GLY A 776 13.01 4.90 2.96
C GLY A 776 12.80 5.53 4.35
N VAL A 777 13.65 6.46 4.77
CA VAL A 777 13.52 7.15 6.07
C VAL A 777 12.31 8.06 6.05
N PHE A 778 12.11 8.81 4.96
CA PHE A 778 10.94 9.66 4.75
C PHE A 778 9.65 8.85 4.81
N ASN A 779 9.57 7.75 4.02
CA ASN A 779 8.42 6.85 4.00
C ASN A 779 8.13 6.31 5.39
N GLY A 780 9.17 5.85 6.09
CA GLY A 780 9.06 5.30 7.43
C GLY A 780 8.53 6.30 8.45
N ILE A 781 9.00 7.55 8.42
CA ILE A 781 8.54 8.61 9.33
C ILE A 781 7.07 8.94 9.08
N MET A 782 6.69 9.22 7.82
CA MET A 782 5.32 9.59 7.45
C MET A 782 4.32 8.47 7.76
N ALA A 783 4.63 7.24 7.33
CA ALA A 783 3.79 6.08 7.59
C ALA A 783 3.66 5.76 9.09
N SER A 784 4.73 5.92 9.88
CA SER A 784 4.69 5.67 11.33
C SER A 784 3.68 6.55 12.04
N GLU A 785 3.52 7.81 11.64
CA GLU A 785 2.55 8.70 12.25
C GLU A 785 1.10 8.29 11.91
N THR A 786 0.84 7.88 10.67
CA THR A 786 -0.45 7.31 10.27
C THR A 786 -0.77 6.04 11.06
N VAL A 787 0.20 5.13 11.17
CA VAL A 787 0.08 3.88 11.92
C VAL A 787 -0.23 4.11 13.41
N LYS A 788 0.52 4.99 14.07
CA LYS A 788 0.28 5.33 15.49
C LYS A 788 -1.15 5.81 15.72
N ALA A 789 -1.61 6.71 14.87
CA ALA A 789 -2.95 7.30 15.02
C ALA A 789 -4.05 6.26 14.81
N ALA A 790 -3.98 5.45 13.75
CA ALA A 790 -4.91 4.37 13.50
C ALA A 790 -4.92 3.34 14.65
N LYS A 791 -3.74 2.93 15.13
CA LYS A 791 -3.57 2.02 16.27
C LYS A 791 -4.18 2.58 17.56
N ASN A 792 -4.05 3.87 17.83
CA ASN A 792 -4.65 4.52 19.00
C ASN A 792 -6.19 4.43 18.99
N LYS A 793 -6.79 4.23 17.82
CA LYS A 793 -8.22 3.96 17.62
C LYS A 793 -8.53 2.45 17.55
N GLY A 794 -7.52 1.60 17.69
CA GLY A 794 -7.66 0.14 17.65
C GLY A 794 -7.76 -0.44 16.25
N ILE A 795 -7.36 0.31 15.21
CA ILE A 795 -7.24 -0.20 13.85
C ILE A 795 -5.83 -0.73 13.66
N TYR A 796 -5.67 -2.02 13.35
CA TYR A 796 -4.38 -2.54 12.93
C TYR A 796 -4.17 -2.32 11.44
N THR A 797 -2.96 -1.87 11.10
CA THR A 797 -2.56 -1.51 9.74
C THR A 797 -1.69 -2.61 9.16
N TYR A 798 -2.07 -3.14 8.00
CA TYR A 798 -1.25 -4.10 7.25
C TYR A 798 -0.27 -3.36 6.35
N ILE A 799 0.87 -3.00 6.92
CA ILE A 799 1.92 -2.31 6.16
C ILE A 799 2.36 -3.18 5.00
N LYS A 800 2.42 -2.62 3.78
CA LYS A 800 2.62 -3.39 2.55
C LYS A 800 3.60 -2.70 1.59
N HIS A 801 4.24 -3.48 0.67
CA HIS A 801 4.30 -4.94 0.55
C HIS A 801 5.70 -5.42 0.95
N PHE A 802 5.84 -6.21 1.98
CA PHE A 802 7.12 -6.59 2.59
C PHE A 802 7.73 -7.83 1.91
N ALA A 803 8.82 -7.67 1.11
CA ALA A 803 9.60 -6.51 0.74
C ALA A 803 10.16 -6.64 -0.68
N LEU A 804 10.79 -5.58 -1.20
CA LEU A 804 11.41 -5.54 -2.55
C LEU A 804 10.41 -5.79 -3.68
N ASN A 805 9.19 -5.29 -3.57
CA ASN A 805 8.15 -5.38 -4.59
C ASN A 805 7.93 -4.00 -5.22
N ASP A 806 8.91 -3.53 -6.01
CA ASP A 806 8.97 -2.17 -6.52
C ASP A 806 8.66 -2.08 -8.03
N GLN A 807 8.08 -3.12 -8.61
CA GLN A 807 7.52 -3.17 -9.97
C GLN A 807 6.32 -4.10 -10.04
N GLU A 808 5.45 -3.86 -11.04
CA GLU A 808 4.24 -4.64 -11.28
C GLU A 808 4.45 -5.77 -12.29
N THR A 809 5.28 -5.54 -13.29
CA THR A 809 5.54 -6.51 -14.36
C THR A 809 6.10 -7.80 -13.79
N ASN A 810 5.43 -8.92 -14.09
CA ASN A 810 5.79 -10.29 -13.67
C ASN A 810 5.83 -10.51 -12.15
N ARG A 811 5.30 -9.59 -11.32
CA ARG A 811 5.38 -9.68 -9.84
C ARG A 811 4.87 -11.02 -9.28
N ASP A 812 3.83 -11.58 -9.89
CA ASP A 812 3.15 -12.81 -9.47
C ASP A 812 3.36 -14.01 -10.43
N SER A 813 4.08 -13.83 -11.56
CA SER A 813 4.47 -14.92 -12.45
C SER A 813 5.48 -15.83 -11.75
N LYS A 814 5.02 -16.90 -11.10
CA LYS A 814 5.80 -17.79 -10.21
C LYS A 814 6.63 -17.04 -9.14
N GLY A 815 6.29 -15.77 -8.87
CA GLY A 815 7.03 -14.82 -8.04
C GLY A 815 8.28 -14.29 -8.75
N LEU A 816 8.26 -13.01 -9.14
CA LEU A 816 9.42 -12.32 -9.71
C LEU A 816 10.66 -12.52 -8.82
N VAL A 817 11.72 -13.07 -9.37
CA VAL A 817 12.98 -13.32 -8.64
C VAL A 817 13.74 -12.00 -8.50
N THR A 818 13.83 -11.47 -7.29
CA THR A 818 14.51 -10.19 -7.02
C THR A 818 15.87 -10.44 -6.38
N TRP A 819 16.92 -9.97 -7.04
CA TRP A 819 18.30 -10.03 -6.55
C TRP A 819 18.74 -8.65 -6.07
N CYS A 820 19.35 -8.59 -4.90
CA CYS A 820 19.78 -7.34 -4.26
C CYS A 820 20.84 -7.62 -3.21
N ASN A 821 21.78 -6.71 -2.97
CA ASN A 821 22.70 -6.87 -1.84
C ASN A 821 22.03 -6.50 -0.51
N GLU A 822 22.52 -7.07 0.59
CA GLU A 822 21.92 -6.87 1.91
C GLU A 822 22.09 -5.42 2.40
N GLN A 823 23.10 -4.68 1.93
CA GLN A 823 23.23 -3.26 2.21
C GLN A 823 22.01 -2.47 1.69
N ALA A 824 21.68 -2.62 0.40
CA ALA A 824 20.53 -1.94 -0.18
C ALA A 824 19.21 -2.41 0.45
N MET A 825 19.08 -3.70 0.77
CA MET A 825 17.91 -4.18 1.51
C MET A 825 17.72 -3.42 2.81
N ARG A 826 18.78 -3.26 3.62
CA ARG A 826 18.71 -2.66 4.96
C ARG A 826 18.73 -1.14 4.99
N GLU A 827 19.37 -0.48 4.02
CA GLU A 827 19.48 0.99 4.01
C GLU A 827 18.41 1.68 3.15
N ILE A 828 17.71 0.92 2.26
CA ILE A 828 16.72 1.46 1.33
C ILE A 828 15.37 0.77 1.52
N TYR A 829 15.28 -0.53 1.20
CA TYR A 829 14.01 -1.22 1.01
C TYR A 829 13.34 -1.70 2.31
N PHE A 830 14.10 -2.01 3.36
CA PHE A 830 13.57 -2.44 4.65
C PHE A 830 13.26 -1.28 5.60
N VAL A 831 13.94 -0.14 5.42
CA VAL A 831 13.85 1.02 6.31
C VAL A 831 12.41 1.47 6.60
N PRO A 832 11.51 1.64 5.61
CA PRO A 832 10.16 2.10 5.90
C PRO A 832 9.36 1.09 6.74
N PHE A 833 9.59 -0.19 6.56
CA PHE A 833 8.98 -1.25 7.37
C PHE A 833 9.53 -1.26 8.79
N GLU A 834 10.84 -1.12 8.95
CA GLU A 834 11.50 -1.04 10.24
C GLU A 834 10.95 0.11 11.08
N TYR A 835 10.81 1.30 10.50
CA TYR A 835 10.23 2.47 11.16
C TYR A 835 8.78 2.25 11.57
N THR A 836 7.95 1.67 10.70
CA THR A 836 6.55 1.39 11.03
C THR A 836 6.39 0.33 12.12
N VAL A 837 7.33 -0.61 12.24
CA VAL A 837 7.39 -1.59 13.33
C VAL A 837 7.88 -0.94 14.63
N LYS A 838 9.07 -0.34 14.61
CA LYS A 838 9.74 0.17 15.82
C LYS A 838 9.12 1.46 16.35
N ILE A 839 8.73 2.38 15.45
CA ILE A 839 8.21 3.70 15.79
C ILE A 839 6.69 3.72 15.70
N GLY A 840 6.12 3.23 14.60
CA GLY A 840 4.67 3.15 14.39
C GLY A 840 4.00 2.13 15.31
N GLY A 841 4.71 1.05 15.63
CA GLY A 841 4.23 -0.03 16.48
C GLY A 841 3.10 -0.85 15.83
N THR A 842 3.15 -1.05 14.51
CA THR A 842 2.17 -1.89 13.81
C THR A 842 2.14 -3.30 14.35
N THR A 843 0.96 -3.93 14.30
CA THR A 843 0.73 -5.33 14.67
C THR A 843 0.28 -6.19 13.48
N ALA A 844 0.33 -5.65 12.27
CA ALA A 844 0.03 -6.39 11.06
C ALA A 844 0.93 -5.94 9.90
N ILE A 845 1.34 -6.87 9.04
CA ILE A 845 2.14 -6.63 7.85
C ILE A 845 1.63 -7.52 6.72
N MET A 846 1.66 -7.04 5.48
CA MET A 846 1.41 -7.85 4.28
C MET A 846 2.73 -8.16 3.58
N SER A 847 3.02 -9.46 3.41
CA SER A 847 4.15 -9.90 2.60
C SER A 847 3.87 -9.73 1.11
N SER A 848 4.91 -9.68 0.30
CA SER A 848 4.80 -9.40 -1.14
C SER A 848 4.72 -10.65 -2.01
N PHE A 849 4.35 -10.48 -3.29
CA PHE A 849 4.31 -11.55 -4.30
C PHE A 849 5.68 -12.08 -4.69
N ASN A 850 6.67 -11.18 -4.83
CA ASN A 850 7.99 -11.51 -5.37
C ASN A 850 8.78 -12.46 -4.48
N ARG A 851 9.86 -12.98 -5.06
CA ARG A 851 10.91 -13.71 -4.33
C ARG A 851 12.02 -12.75 -3.94
N ILE A 852 12.71 -13.07 -2.85
CA ILE A 852 13.99 -12.48 -2.49
C ILE A 852 15.04 -13.60 -2.72
N GLY A 853 15.82 -13.46 -3.80
CA GLY A 853 16.56 -14.58 -4.35
C GLY A 853 15.62 -15.72 -4.74
N SER A 854 15.94 -16.95 -4.40
CA SER A 854 15.13 -18.12 -4.75
C SER A 854 13.86 -18.29 -3.91
N VAL A 855 13.71 -17.55 -2.79
CA VAL A 855 12.65 -17.82 -1.81
C VAL A 855 11.55 -16.75 -1.87
N TRP A 856 10.29 -17.19 -2.01
CA TRP A 856 9.13 -16.29 -1.93
C TRP A 856 9.14 -15.48 -0.61
N ALA A 857 8.90 -14.17 -0.68
CA ALA A 857 8.97 -13.26 0.46
C ALA A 857 8.05 -13.69 1.62
N GLY A 858 6.80 -14.08 1.32
CA GLY A 858 5.83 -14.58 2.32
C GLY A 858 6.17 -15.96 2.92
N GLY A 859 7.17 -16.64 2.37
CA GLY A 859 7.69 -17.92 2.87
C GLY A 859 9.18 -17.87 3.28
N ASN A 860 9.76 -16.67 3.40
CA ASN A 860 11.17 -16.48 3.71
C ASN A 860 11.41 -16.35 5.23
N TYR A 861 12.02 -17.37 5.83
CA TYR A 861 12.31 -17.39 7.26
C TYR A 861 13.29 -16.28 7.69
N ASN A 862 14.31 -16.01 6.88
CA ASN A 862 15.28 -14.96 7.18
C ASN A 862 14.61 -13.60 7.22
N LEU A 863 13.68 -13.35 6.32
CA LEU A 863 12.90 -12.10 6.28
C LEU A 863 11.90 -12.03 7.45
N LEU A 864 10.96 -12.99 7.53
CA LEU A 864 9.81 -12.89 8.44
C LEU A 864 10.16 -13.21 9.89
N THR A 865 11.03 -14.18 10.12
CA THR A 865 11.45 -14.54 11.48
C THR A 865 12.80 -13.90 11.83
N GLY A 866 13.76 -13.95 10.93
CA GLY A 866 15.10 -13.42 11.16
C GLY A 866 15.10 -11.92 11.39
N VAL A 867 14.73 -11.16 10.39
CA VAL A 867 14.73 -9.69 10.43
C VAL A 867 13.52 -9.18 11.20
N LEU A 868 12.32 -9.44 10.68
CA LEU A 868 11.08 -8.81 11.19
C LEU A 868 10.82 -9.11 12.68
N ARG A 869 10.83 -10.39 13.07
CA ARG A 869 10.45 -10.79 14.43
C ARG A 869 11.59 -10.78 15.44
N LYS A 870 12.78 -11.25 15.02
CA LYS A 870 13.92 -11.35 15.96
C LYS A 870 14.68 -10.06 16.06
N GLU A 871 15.09 -9.46 14.94
CA GLU A 871 15.86 -8.21 15.00
C GLU A 871 14.97 -7.04 15.41
N TRP A 872 13.87 -6.78 14.68
CA TRP A 872 13.02 -5.60 14.93
C TRP A 872 11.99 -5.78 16.06
N GLY A 873 11.78 -7.01 16.54
CA GLY A 873 10.85 -7.27 17.64
C GLY A 873 9.38 -7.23 17.28
N PHE A 874 9.02 -7.36 16.00
CA PHE A 874 7.63 -7.35 15.56
C PHE A 874 6.81 -8.43 16.29
N ARG A 875 5.64 -8.03 16.79
CA ARG A 875 4.64 -8.89 17.43
C ARG A 875 3.28 -8.65 16.80
N GLY A 876 2.78 -9.64 16.09
CA GLY A 876 1.52 -9.58 15.38
C GLY A 876 1.49 -10.47 14.16
N MET A 877 0.44 -10.32 13.33
CA MET A 877 0.23 -11.20 12.18
C MET A 877 0.90 -10.69 10.91
N VAL A 878 1.39 -11.62 10.11
CA VAL A 878 1.83 -11.39 8.73
C VAL A 878 0.84 -12.08 7.81
N ILE A 879 0.14 -11.29 6.98
CA ILE A 879 -0.75 -11.78 5.92
C ILE A 879 0.05 -11.90 4.61
N THR A 880 -0.33 -12.82 3.74
CA THR A 880 0.19 -12.87 2.36
C THR A 880 -0.41 -11.74 1.53
N ASP A 881 0.17 -11.42 0.39
CA ASP A 881 -0.58 -10.78 -0.69
C ASP A 881 -1.66 -11.73 -1.24
N TYR A 882 -2.51 -11.30 -2.20
CA TYR A 882 -3.67 -12.08 -2.65
C TYR A 882 -3.24 -13.40 -3.29
N ASN A 883 -3.43 -14.50 -2.56
CA ASN A 883 -2.85 -15.79 -2.88
C ASN A 883 -3.70 -16.59 -3.87
N THR A 884 -3.49 -16.35 -5.17
CA THR A 884 -4.05 -17.18 -6.26
C THR A 884 -3.04 -18.18 -6.84
N HIS A 885 -1.83 -18.23 -6.32
CA HIS A 885 -0.68 -18.97 -6.82
C HIS A 885 -0.13 -20.00 -5.83
N PRO A 886 -0.90 -21.06 -5.48
CA PRO A 886 -0.50 -22.02 -4.44
C PRO A 886 0.76 -22.82 -4.80
N GLU A 887 1.14 -22.83 -6.07
CA GLU A 887 2.33 -23.50 -6.58
C GLU A 887 3.62 -22.91 -6.02
N TYR A 888 3.65 -21.60 -5.66
CA TYR A 888 4.81 -20.99 -5.00
C TYR A 888 4.45 -20.23 -3.71
N MET A 889 3.24 -19.66 -3.59
CA MET A 889 2.74 -19.03 -2.35
C MET A 889 2.18 -20.09 -1.39
N ASN A 890 3.05 -20.98 -0.94
CA ASN A 890 2.65 -22.18 -0.22
C ASN A 890 2.34 -21.91 1.26
N PRO A 891 1.14 -22.27 1.77
CA PRO A 891 0.75 -21.99 3.16
C PRO A 891 1.55 -22.77 4.19
N ASP A 892 2.09 -23.97 3.88
CA ASP A 892 2.95 -24.71 4.80
C ASP A 892 4.33 -24.04 4.94
N GLN A 893 4.86 -23.52 3.84
CA GLN A 893 6.09 -22.70 3.83
C GLN A 893 5.88 -21.42 4.63
N MET A 894 4.77 -20.72 4.38
CA MET A 894 4.40 -19.47 5.03
C MET A 894 4.42 -19.60 6.57
N VAL A 895 3.68 -20.56 7.14
CA VAL A 895 3.61 -20.69 8.61
C VAL A 895 4.95 -21.09 9.24
N ARG A 896 5.79 -21.87 8.55
CA ARG A 896 7.14 -22.23 9.01
C ARG A 896 8.08 -21.02 8.99
N ALA A 897 7.91 -20.15 8.04
CA ALA A 897 8.71 -18.92 7.90
C ALA A 897 8.36 -17.83 8.92
N GLY A 898 7.17 -17.90 9.54
CA GLY A 898 6.68 -16.87 10.46
C GLY A 898 5.52 -16.05 9.92
N GLY A 899 4.93 -16.45 8.77
CA GLY A 899 3.66 -15.91 8.27
C GLY A 899 2.49 -16.45 9.09
N SER A 900 1.37 -15.74 9.06
CA SER A 900 0.27 -16.02 9.99
C SER A 900 -1.10 -16.19 9.32
N LEU A 901 -1.35 -15.48 8.23
CA LEU A 901 -2.68 -15.43 7.61
C LEU A 901 -2.55 -15.48 6.08
N ASN A 902 -3.38 -16.27 5.44
CA ASN A 902 -3.39 -16.40 3.99
C ASN A 902 -4.52 -15.55 3.40
N LEU A 903 -4.18 -14.56 2.57
CA LEU A 903 -5.17 -13.68 1.93
C LEU A 903 -5.82 -14.39 0.75
N ILE A 904 -6.77 -15.27 1.07
CA ILE A 904 -7.63 -15.96 0.10
C ILE A 904 -8.87 -16.49 0.82
N GLN A 905 -9.87 -16.91 0.05
CA GLN A 905 -11.13 -17.40 0.60
C GLN A 905 -11.01 -18.75 1.33
N ASP A 906 -10.22 -19.68 0.84
CA ASP A 906 -10.02 -20.99 1.49
C ASP A 906 -8.75 -21.69 0.97
N MET A 907 -7.62 -21.41 1.57
CA MET A 907 -6.36 -22.15 1.32
C MET A 907 -5.67 -22.44 2.65
N GLN A 908 -6.02 -23.56 3.24
CA GLN A 908 -5.55 -23.93 4.56
C GLN A 908 -4.19 -24.64 4.51
N PRO A 909 -3.30 -24.41 5.50
CA PRO A 909 -2.15 -25.27 5.72
C PRO A 909 -2.59 -26.73 5.97
N ALA A 910 -1.71 -27.68 5.67
CA ALA A 910 -2.02 -29.09 5.89
C ALA A 910 -2.36 -29.39 7.35
N SER A 911 -3.41 -30.17 7.61
CA SER A 911 -3.78 -30.66 8.93
C SER A 911 -3.48 -32.17 9.12
N SER A 912 -3.02 -32.82 8.06
CA SER A 912 -2.66 -34.22 8.03
C SER A 912 -1.67 -34.51 6.91
N GLY A 913 -1.08 -35.71 6.88
CA GLY A 913 -0.16 -36.13 5.83
C GLY A 913 1.32 -35.85 6.14
N ALA A 914 2.17 -35.94 5.11
CA ALA A 914 3.64 -35.86 5.25
C ALA A 914 4.15 -34.49 5.76
N THR A 915 3.45 -33.40 5.45
CA THR A 915 3.80 -32.05 5.92
C THR A 915 3.35 -31.78 7.36
N TYR A 916 2.39 -32.55 7.88
CA TYR A 916 1.85 -32.40 9.22
C TYR A 916 2.69 -33.14 10.26
N ASN A 917 3.59 -32.44 10.90
CA ASN A 917 4.49 -32.97 11.93
C ASN A 917 4.54 -32.05 13.16
N VAL A 918 5.43 -32.37 14.11
CA VAL A 918 5.59 -31.60 15.37
C VAL A 918 5.97 -30.12 15.09
N THR A 919 6.87 -29.89 14.17
CA THR A 919 7.31 -28.53 13.76
C THR A 919 6.14 -27.78 13.13
N HIS A 920 5.42 -28.39 12.22
CA HIS A 920 4.27 -27.78 11.57
C HIS A 920 3.18 -27.38 12.57
N ARG A 921 2.83 -28.28 13.51
CA ARG A 921 1.87 -27.97 14.60
C ARG A 921 2.31 -26.77 15.43
N SER A 922 3.61 -26.67 15.73
CA SER A 922 4.15 -25.51 16.45
C SER A 922 4.06 -24.24 15.62
N ALA A 923 4.29 -24.30 14.32
CA ALA A 923 4.13 -23.18 13.40
C ALA A 923 2.67 -22.70 13.31
N LEU A 924 1.71 -23.63 13.18
CA LEU A 924 0.27 -23.32 13.21
C LEU A 924 -0.13 -22.61 14.52
N ARG A 925 0.39 -23.08 15.66
CA ARG A 925 0.15 -22.46 16.96
C ARG A 925 0.70 -21.03 17.02
N ASN A 926 1.92 -20.79 16.52
CA ASN A 926 2.52 -19.47 16.48
C ASN A 926 1.71 -18.53 15.57
N ALA A 927 1.36 -18.98 14.37
CA ALA A 927 0.55 -18.20 13.44
C ALA A 927 -0.82 -17.82 14.04
N THR A 928 -1.46 -18.77 14.74
CA THR A 928 -2.71 -18.51 15.47
C THR A 928 -2.52 -17.49 16.59
N HIS A 929 -1.43 -17.59 17.36
CA HIS A 929 -1.10 -16.61 18.39
C HIS A 929 -0.97 -15.19 17.82
N ASP A 930 -0.24 -15.03 16.72
CA ASP A 930 -0.04 -13.75 16.05
C ASP A 930 -1.38 -13.09 15.67
N ILE A 931 -2.30 -13.89 15.09
CA ILE A 931 -3.64 -13.40 14.72
C ILE A 931 -4.42 -13.00 15.98
N LEU A 932 -4.47 -13.88 16.98
CA LEU A 932 -5.23 -13.63 18.21
C LEU A 932 -4.68 -12.41 18.98
N TYR A 933 -3.35 -12.25 19.04
CA TYR A 933 -2.71 -11.10 19.67
C TYR A 933 -3.11 -9.79 19.00
N THR A 934 -3.06 -9.75 17.66
CA THR A 934 -3.45 -8.57 16.89
C THR A 934 -4.93 -8.23 17.14
N VAL A 935 -5.82 -9.23 17.07
CA VAL A 935 -7.27 -9.02 17.26
C VAL A 935 -7.60 -8.61 18.69
N ALA A 936 -6.97 -9.22 19.71
CA ALA A 936 -7.18 -8.87 21.12
C ALA A 936 -6.84 -7.40 21.41
N ASN A 937 -5.87 -6.83 20.70
CA ASN A 937 -5.43 -5.44 20.85
C ASN A 937 -6.02 -4.52 19.76
N SER A 938 -7.24 -4.80 19.32
CA SER A 938 -7.92 -4.02 18.29
C SER A 938 -9.37 -3.65 18.68
N CYS A 939 -9.96 -2.73 17.93
CA CYS A 939 -11.35 -2.31 18.13
C CYS A 939 -12.37 -3.42 17.81
N ALA A 940 -11.95 -4.53 17.19
CA ALA A 940 -12.78 -5.72 17.02
C ALA A 940 -13.28 -6.29 18.36
N MET A 941 -12.56 -6.03 19.45
CA MET A 941 -12.93 -6.44 20.80
C MET A 941 -13.95 -5.52 21.50
N ASN A 942 -14.31 -4.37 20.91
CA ASN A 942 -15.37 -3.53 21.45
C ASN A 942 -16.66 -4.35 21.56
N GLY A 943 -17.29 -4.30 22.72
CA GLY A 943 -18.51 -5.04 23.03
C GLY A 943 -18.29 -6.48 23.47
N TYR A 944 -17.05 -6.99 23.56
CA TYR A 944 -16.72 -8.31 24.06
C TYR A 944 -16.14 -8.23 25.48
N GLY A 945 -16.67 -9.07 26.40
CA GLY A 945 -16.24 -9.10 27.79
C GLY A 945 -17.06 -10.12 28.60
N GLU A 946 -16.79 -10.23 29.89
CA GLU A 946 -17.47 -11.16 30.77
C GLU A 946 -18.99 -10.94 30.78
N GLY A 947 -19.76 -12.01 30.61
CA GLY A 947 -21.22 -12.00 30.58
C GLY A 947 -21.84 -11.61 29.23
N ILE A 948 -21.03 -11.22 28.25
CA ILE A 948 -21.51 -10.94 26.89
C ILE A 948 -21.56 -12.23 26.09
N LYS A 949 -22.70 -12.53 25.51
CA LYS A 949 -22.89 -13.70 24.66
C LYS A 949 -23.48 -13.31 23.31
N TYR A 950 -22.70 -13.53 22.25
CA TYR A 950 -23.12 -13.39 20.87
C TYR A 950 -23.35 -14.75 20.23
N VAL A 951 -24.24 -14.79 19.23
CA VAL A 951 -24.40 -15.91 18.32
C VAL A 951 -24.46 -15.42 16.89
N TYR A 952 -23.95 -16.21 15.97
CA TYR A 952 -24.08 -15.93 14.54
C TYR A 952 -25.42 -16.51 14.06
N ALA A 953 -26.30 -15.66 13.57
CA ALA A 953 -27.54 -16.03 12.90
C ALA A 953 -27.33 -15.99 11.38
N PRO A 954 -27.95 -16.91 10.62
CA PRO A 954 -27.81 -16.94 9.18
C PRO A 954 -28.11 -15.57 8.53
N SER A 955 -27.38 -15.25 7.51
CA SER A 955 -27.63 -14.08 6.66
C SER A 955 -29.01 -14.12 6.01
N TYR A 956 -29.51 -12.96 5.56
CA TYR A 956 -30.85 -12.89 4.94
C TYR A 956 -30.95 -13.75 3.67
N TRP A 957 -29.90 -13.84 2.87
CA TRP A 957 -29.89 -14.66 1.67
C TRP A 957 -29.91 -16.17 2.03
N LYS A 958 -29.17 -16.60 3.06
CA LYS A 958 -29.25 -17.99 3.58
C LYS A 958 -30.63 -18.29 4.10
N MET A 959 -31.24 -17.36 4.85
CA MET A 959 -32.61 -17.51 5.32
C MET A 959 -33.61 -17.60 4.17
N ALA A 960 -33.39 -16.86 3.06
CA ALA A 960 -34.22 -16.96 1.88
C ALA A 960 -34.13 -18.35 1.23
N ILE A 961 -32.92 -18.92 1.10
CA ILE A 961 -32.71 -20.29 0.61
C ILE A 961 -33.41 -21.31 1.53
N TYR A 962 -33.21 -21.23 2.85
CA TYR A 962 -33.87 -22.12 3.80
C TYR A 962 -35.40 -22.03 3.72
N SER A 963 -35.94 -20.81 3.59
CA SER A 963 -37.36 -20.58 3.44
C SER A 963 -37.90 -21.19 2.14
N LEU A 964 -37.14 -21.04 1.03
CA LEU A 964 -37.51 -21.60 -0.27
C LEU A 964 -37.52 -23.13 -0.22
N ASN A 965 -36.52 -23.73 0.41
CA ASN A 965 -36.45 -25.17 0.64
C ASN A 965 -37.62 -25.68 1.49
N ALA A 966 -37.97 -24.96 2.55
CA ALA A 966 -39.11 -25.31 3.40
C ALA A 966 -40.45 -25.25 2.63
N VAL A 967 -40.66 -24.18 1.85
CA VAL A 967 -41.85 -24.03 0.99
C VAL A 967 -41.91 -25.14 -0.06
N ALA A 968 -40.79 -25.45 -0.70
CA ALA A 968 -40.71 -26.51 -1.69
C ALA A 968 -41.04 -27.88 -1.05
N LEU A 969 -40.47 -28.18 0.11
CA LEU A 969 -40.72 -29.43 0.85
C LEU A 969 -42.20 -29.54 1.23
N VAL A 970 -42.80 -28.51 1.82
CA VAL A 970 -44.23 -28.48 2.17
C VAL A 970 -45.10 -28.68 0.94
N SER A 971 -44.77 -28.01 -0.17
CA SER A 971 -45.49 -28.17 -1.45
C SER A 971 -45.42 -29.62 -2.01
N MET A 972 -44.23 -30.23 -1.93
CA MET A 972 -44.05 -31.63 -2.35
C MET A 972 -44.86 -32.59 -1.46
N ILE A 973 -44.90 -32.34 -0.17
CA ILE A 973 -45.70 -33.13 0.79
C ILE A 973 -47.20 -33.01 0.49
N ILE A 974 -47.67 -31.77 0.30
CA ILE A 974 -49.09 -31.48 -0.06
C ILE A 974 -49.45 -32.17 -1.37
N TRP A 975 -48.59 -32.02 -2.41
CA TRP A 975 -48.82 -32.64 -3.70
C TRP A 975 -48.81 -34.18 -3.59
N GLY A 976 -47.90 -34.76 -2.82
CA GLY A 976 -47.85 -36.18 -2.49
C GLY A 976 -49.12 -36.66 -1.82
N PHE A 977 -49.61 -35.94 -0.82
CA PHE A 977 -50.86 -36.22 -0.13
C PHE A 977 -52.05 -36.32 -1.12
N PHE A 978 -52.22 -35.31 -1.99
CA PHE A 978 -53.30 -35.29 -2.97
C PHE A 978 -53.14 -36.39 -4.03
N SER A 979 -51.91 -36.65 -4.48
CA SER A 979 -51.62 -37.70 -5.46
C SER A 979 -51.91 -39.07 -4.90
N ILE A 980 -51.53 -39.35 -3.69
CA ILE A 980 -51.80 -40.61 -3.00
C ILE A 980 -53.31 -40.73 -2.69
N LYS A 981 -53.97 -39.67 -2.20
CA LYS A 981 -55.41 -39.63 -1.97
C LYS A 981 -56.22 -40.04 -3.25
N LYS A 982 -55.79 -39.62 -4.42
CA LYS A 982 -56.43 -39.97 -5.71
C LYS A 982 -56.29 -41.45 -6.07
N SER A 983 -55.32 -42.16 -5.46
CA SER A 983 -55.01 -43.55 -5.76
C SER A 983 -55.81 -44.58 -4.91
N PHE A 984 -56.61 -44.10 -3.90
CA PHE A 984 -57.42 -44.98 -3.04
C PHE A 984 -58.91 -44.99 -3.45
N ASN A 985 -59.52 -46.14 -3.42
CA ASN A 985 -60.95 -46.31 -3.61
C ASN A 985 -61.75 -46.00 -2.32
N SER A 986 -63.05 -45.72 -2.39
CA SER A 986 -63.86 -44.95 -1.40
C SER A 986 -63.93 -45.54 0.01
N ASP A 987 -63.81 -46.83 0.29
CA ASP A 987 -64.11 -47.43 1.61
C ASP A 987 -62.91 -47.73 2.52
N GLU A 988 -61.69 -47.77 2.00
CA GLU A 988 -60.44 -47.91 2.78
C GLU A 988 -59.75 -46.57 3.08
N LYS A 989 -60.35 -45.50 2.68
CA LYS A 989 -59.65 -44.18 2.60
C LYS A 989 -59.22 -43.56 3.94
N TRP A 990 -60.05 -43.67 4.94
CA TRP A 990 -59.83 -42.95 6.19
C TRP A 990 -58.75 -43.57 7.08
N TYR A 991 -58.65 -44.87 7.21
CA TYR A 991 -57.69 -45.58 8.08
C TYR A 991 -56.25 -45.48 7.57
N ASN A 992 -56.09 -45.55 6.26
CA ASN A 992 -54.79 -45.49 5.63
C ASN A 992 -54.27 -44.01 5.48
N LEU A 993 -55.17 -43.05 5.35
CA LEU A 993 -54.85 -41.62 5.36
C LEU A 993 -54.33 -41.13 6.71
N GLN A 994 -54.90 -41.66 7.85
CA GLN A 994 -54.35 -41.34 9.17
C GLN A 994 -52.92 -41.86 9.38
N LYS A 995 -52.62 -43.08 8.93
CA LYS A 995 -51.26 -43.65 8.97
C LYS A 995 -50.24 -42.91 8.13
N ILE A 996 -50.63 -42.48 6.94
CA ILE A 996 -49.77 -41.72 6.02
C ILE A 996 -49.59 -40.30 6.55
N SER A 997 -50.61 -39.68 7.07
CA SER A 997 -50.55 -38.35 7.72
C SER A 997 -49.63 -38.38 8.96
N THR A 998 -49.69 -39.44 9.77
CA THR A 998 -48.80 -39.61 10.93
C THR A 998 -47.35 -39.82 10.53
N CYS A 999 -47.04 -40.58 9.47
CA CYS A 999 -45.70 -40.71 8.92
C CYS A 999 -45.17 -39.39 8.35
N LEU A 1000 -45.95 -38.63 7.57
CA LEU A 1000 -45.59 -37.35 7.03
C LEU A 1000 -45.37 -36.29 8.10
N LEU A 1001 -46.21 -36.25 9.15
CA LEU A 1001 -46.04 -35.39 10.32
C LEU A 1001 -44.78 -35.76 11.13
N THR A 1002 -44.40 -37.04 11.21
CA THR A 1002 -43.17 -37.50 11.84
C THR A 1002 -41.94 -37.08 11.05
N VAL A 1003 -41.98 -37.21 9.75
CA VAL A 1003 -40.91 -36.70 8.85
C VAL A 1003 -40.79 -35.18 8.96
N LEU A 1004 -41.93 -34.45 8.97
CA LEU A 1004 -41.94 -33.00 9.16
C LEU A 1004 -41.35 -32.59 10.54
N LYS A 1005 -41.67 -33.30 11.60
CA LYS A 1005 -41.09 -33.10 12.94
C LYS A 1005 -39.59 -33.33 12.98
N VAL A 1006 -39.09 -34.36 12.29
CA VAL A 1006 -37.63 -34.63 12.19
C VAL A 1006 -36.95 -33.54 11.41
N VAL A 1007 -37.52 -33.12 10.29
CA VAL A 1007 -36.94 -32.03 9.45
C VAL A 1007 -36.95 -30.70 10.22
N VAL A 1008 -38.05 -30.34 10.90
CA VAL A 1008 -38.12 -29.11 11.71
C VAL A 1008 -37.18 -29.15 12.94
N TYR A 1009 -36.80 -30.35 13.42
CA TYR A 1009 -35.87 -30.48 14.54
C TYR A 1009 -34.39 -30.42 14.13
N TYR A 1010 -34.09 -30.69 12.83
CA TYR A 1010 -32.71 -30.64 12.28
C TYR A 1010 -32.42 -29.37 11.47
N TYR A 1011 -33.46 -28.56 11.13
CA TYR A 1011 -33.31 -27.21 10.55
C TYR A 1011 -33.74 -26.12 11.58
#